data_69e6664be1536a956ba558213f2dd09c
#
_entry.id   69e6664be1536a956ba558213f2dd09c
#
_cell.length_a   1.000
_cell.length_b   1.000
_cell.length_c   1.000
_cell.angle_alpha   90.00
_cell.angle_beta   90.00
_cell.angle_gamma   90.00
#
_symmetry.space_group_name_H-M   'P 1'
#
loop_
_entity.id
_entity.type
_entity.pdbx_description
1 polymer ?
#
loop_
_entity_poly.entity_id
_entity_poly.type
_entity_poly.pdbx_seq_one_letter_code
_entity_poly.pdbx_strand_id
1 'polypeptide(L)'
;MAASRVVNRNRWCRRHFPFFAVGVAILVVQVFLGYCFYTVPSSDDGADEYAVARTRHEAGKSSSESQGSHGRQQSAQSDDEYDEEENPARQRPVARRGATPAGANASEAVDWSQLGFEPACEITEKDALSAIRRATSLHCRRELANVTCLAQAGMLYPARLPRSCESASGREAVPGRSLGCYQDDRQQRLLERLASRSRSNGLSHCVGLCLRLGYPWAGLEYGLECFCGKGAPPPQERRLPDDRCTMACPSNATVSCGGYLALHVFATGISSVPTKKESVWPVVGAVPPPARIAFLLSVNGRAVRQVQRLLKALYHERHVFYIHVDARQGHMHRALLELESRLGNVVLARERLATIWGGSSLLEMLLGAMERLLRDHPHWDYLVNLSETDFPLKPRERLEEFLAANMGSNFVKSHGQDTQRFISKQALERTFHECGGRMWRLGPRQLPWGLRLDGGSDWVALHRDFCSYVALPERQDALLTGLRSLFGHTLLPAESFFHTALQNSAFCSSVVDNNLRLVNWKRRQGCQCQHRHVVDWCGCSPNVFRPDDWHRIRATRDRPVFFARKFEPVVSRRMVDQLERWISDPASEASMAAPVVADAGYWQSQYEPLDDDATVEDHQLTAYQSLTRLALSRAEFTCSRPPEGGPHVRGVSLYFYGDQFQGLLVSWGSPSASTEAFLSPRNHQRNGDADLPVSARLRLLQVGSQYDPKEQMLRDFPRLLGPRSEPGALHSWGAGRALAVTFVWVDPAKVVAGSYEVRVESGPQTLFHRPDFRKPLRPGAWTLLVFYEWRLVGQTRFLVLPVVPAAVGAEAAAEVNGGPRGPYIDHDLSRVEEHLGYSRETRAALKAQADTDGRRTGRELERWVDALIAEFWTFRGACSIRGGDAAEDDRCGARLPACEKTEWSSFSYEATVQVGPAPT
;
A
#
# COMPACT_ATOMS: atom_id res chain seq x y z
N MET A 1 -45.88 -40.06 -43.14
CA MET A 1 -44.90 -39.66 -42.11
C MET A 1 -45.01 -38.17 -41.68
N ALA A 2 -46.13 -37.48 -41.97
CA ALA A 2 -46.29 -36.06 -41.57
C ALA A 2 -47.13 -35.82 -40.30
N ALA A 3 -47.90 -36.80 -39.84
CA ALA A 3 -48.78 -36.65 -38.66
C ALA A 3 -48.10 -36.85 -37.29
N SER A 4 -46.92 -37.44 -37.21
CA SER A 4 -46.21 -37.74 -35.94
C SER A 4 -45.40 -36.56 -35.40
N ARG A 5 -45.10 -35.53 -36.20
CA ARG A 5 -44.30 -34.35 -35.78
C ARG A 5 -45.12 -33.22 -35.12
N VAL A 6 -46.43 -33.15 -35.39
CA VAL A 6 -47.28 -32.07 -34.83
C VAL A 6 -47.69 -32.37 -33.39
N VAL A 7 -47.85 -33.65 -32.99
CA VAL A 7 -48.29 -34.04 -31.65
C VAL A 7 -47.20 -33.85 -30.60
N ASN A 8 -45.93 -33.92 -31.00
CA ASN A 8 -44.79 -33.76 -30.05
C ASN A 8 -44.48 -32.27 -29.70
N ARG A 9 -44.83 -31.34 -30.63
CA ARG A 9 -44.65 -29.89 -30.43
C ARG A 9 -45.69 -29.34 -29.44
N ASN A 10 -46.89 -29.81 -29.43
CA ASN A 10 -47.96 -29.37 -28.51
C ASN A 10 -47.75 -29.89 -27.06
N ARG A 11 -47.07 -31.05 -26.86
CA ARG A 11 -46.76 -31.56 -25.53
C ARG A 11 -45.57 -30.80 -24.89
N TRP A 12 -44.59 -30.39 -25.71
CA TRP A 12 -43.44 -29.58 -25.25
C TRP A 12 -43.89 -28.17 -24.81
N CYS A 13 -44.70 -27.47 -25.59
CA CYS A 13 -45.28 -26.17 -25.27
C CYS A 13 -46.12 -26.20 -23.96
N ARG A 14 -46.95 -27.21 -23.77
CA ARG A 14 -47.76 -27.32 -22.54
C ARG A 14 -46.95 -27.60 -21.27
N ARG A 15 -45.80 -28.26 -21.39
CA ARG A 15 -44.92 -28.58 -20.26
C ARG A 15 -44.07 -27.42 -19.83
N HIS A 16 -43.73 -26.49 -20.72
CA HIS A 16 -42.84 -25.35 -20.44
C HIS A 16 -43.57 -23.99 -20.37
N PHE A 17 -44.86 -23.96 -20.67
CA PHE A 17 -45.68 -22.75 -20.60
C PHE A 17 -45.65 -22.07 -19.21
N PRO A 18 -45.74 -22.78 -18.07
CA PRO A 18 -45.67 -22.14 -16.75
C PRO A 18 -44.31 -21.50 -16.51
N PHE A 19 -43.22 -22.07 -17.01
CA PHE A 19 -41.90 -21.48 -16.87
C PHE A 19 -41.73 -20.21 -17.71
N PHE A 20 -42.31 -20.18 -18.92
CA PHE A 20 -42.35 -18.97 -19.75
C PHE A 20 -43.22 -17.89 -19.12
N ALA A 21 -44.37 -18.26 -18.55
CA ALA A 21 -45.23 -17.30 -17.89
C ALA A 21 -44.59 -16.67 -16.66
N VAL A 22 -43.85 -17.46 -15.84
CA VAL A 22 -43.09 -16.96 -14.69
C VAL A 22 -41.93 -16.07 -15.15
N GLY A 23 -41.23 -16.43 -16.22
CA GLY A 23 -40.14 -15.60 -16.78
C GLY A 23 -40.66 -14.25 -17.29
N VAL A 24 -41.78 -14.22 -17.98
CA VAL A 24 -42.43 -12.96 -18.44
C VAL A 24 -42.91 -12.12 -17.24
N ALA A 25 -43.49 -12.75 -16.20
CA ALA A 25 -43.93 -12.05 -15.00
C ALA A 25 -42.76 -11.39 -14.25
N ILE A 26 -41.62 -12.09 -14.13
CA ILE A 26 -40.38 -11.53 -13.53
C ILE A 26 -39.89 -10.34 -14.35
N LEU A 27 -39.89 -10.44 -15.67
CA LEU A 27 -39.44 -9.36 -16.57
C LEU A 27 -40.33 -8.13 -16.47
N VAL A 28 -41.66 -8.31 -16.36
CA VAL A 28 -42.61 -7.22 -16.16
C VAL A 28 -42.42 -6.54 -14.80
N VAL A 29 -42.14 -7.31 -13.73
CA VAL A 29 -41.84 -6.77 -12.41
C VAL A 29 -40.53 -5.99 -12.43
N GLN A 30 -39.49 -6.48 -13.13
CA GLN A 30 -38.22 -5.76 -13.27
C GLN A 30 -38.36 -4.46 -14.06
N VAL A 31 -39.14 -4.45 -15.13
CA VAL A 31 -39.45 -3.24 -15.91
C VAL A 31 -40.28 -2.25 -15.09
N PHE A 32 -41.22 -2.74 -14.31
CA PHE A 32 -42.04 -1.89 -13.42
C PHE A 32 -41.22 -1.30 -12.29
N LEU A 33 -40.36 -2.08 -11.65
CA LEU A 33 -39.43 -1.57 -10.64
C LEU A 33 -38.43 -0.55 -11.24
N GLY A 34 -37.90 -0.84 -12.44
CA GLY A 34 -37.07 0.13 -13.18
C GLY A 34 -37.81 1.44 -13.46
N TYR A 35 -39.05 1.36 -13.90
CA TYR A 35 -39.90 2.54 -14.12
C TYR A 35 -40.16 3.35 -12.84
N CYS A 36 -40.47 2.68 -11.72
CA CYS A 36 -40.65 3.33 -10.41
C CYS A 36 -39.39 4.01 -9.90
N PHE A 37 -38.18 3.43 -10.16
CA PHE A 37 -36.91 4.07 -9.81
C PHE A 37 -36.54 5.26 -10.70
N TYR A 38 -37.03 5.30 -11.94
CA TYR A 38 -36.74 6.42 -12.88
C TYR A 38 -37.77 7.57 -12.81
N THR A 39 -38.91 7.39 -12.16
CA THR A 39 -40.00 8.39 -12.13
C THR A 39 -40.17 9.09 -10.79
N VAL A 40 -39.31 8.83 -9.79
CA VAL A 40 -39.29 9.63 -8.56
C VAL A 40 -38.38 10.84 -8.79
N PRO A 41 -38.91 12.08 -8.82
CA PRO A 41 -38.07 13.25 -8.93
C PRO A 41 -37.29 13.43 -7.63
N SER A 42 -35.96 13.39 -7.72
CA SER A 42 -35.08 13.87 -6.64
C SER A 42 -35.17 15.38 -6.59
N SER A 43 -35.79 15.89 -5.54
CA SER A 43 -35.70 17.31 -5.17
C SER A 43 -34.34 17.54 -4.51
N ASP A 44 -33.37 18.05 -5.24
CA ASP A 44 -32.26 18.83 -4.75
C ASP A 44 -31.65 19.56 -5.96
N ASP A 45 -32.22 20.75 -6.21
CA ASP A 45 -31.62 21.79 -7.03
C ASP A 45 -31.35 23.03 -6.14
N GLY A 46 -30.10 23.31 -5.91
CA GLY A 46 -29.60 24.55 -5.37
C GLY A 46 -28.43 25.03 -6.22
N ALA A 47 -28.73 25.70 -7.32
CA ALA A 47 -27.76 26.34 -8.18
C ALA A 47 -27.43 27.75 -7.71
N ASP A 48 -26.16 28.09 -7.90
CA ASP A 48 -25.55 29.41 -7.81
C ASP A 48 -26.31 30.51 -8.58
N GLU A 49 -26.34 31.72 -8.03
CA GLU A 49 -25.99 32.93 -8.77
C GLU A 49 -25.72 34.16 -7.87
N TYR A 50 -24.73 34.93 -8.29
CA TYR A 50 -24.28 36.19 -7.73
C TYR A 50 -25.33 37.28 -7.73
N ALA A 51 -25.47 38.07 -6.66
CA ALA A 51 -25.52 39.51 -6.76
C ALA A 51 -25.45 40.24 -5.40
N VAL A 52 -24.64 41.27 -5.43
CA VAL A 52 -24.39 42.32 -4.42
C VAL A 52 -25.62 43.13 -4.12
N ALA A 53 -25.97 43.41 -2.84
CA ALA A 53 -26.30 44.76 -2.35
C ALA A 53 -26.52 44.85 -0.83
N ARG A 54 -25.95 45.88 -0.28
CA ARG A 54 -26.07 46.49 1.07
C ARG A 54 -27.52 46.72 1.54
N THR A 55 -27.83 46.58 2.84
CA THR A 55 -27.97 47.64 3.84
C THR A 55 -28.80 47.18 5.06
N ARG A 56 -28.21 47.37 6.21
CA ARG A 56 -28.65 48.06 7.45
C ARG A 56 -30.01 47.76 8.15
N HIS A 57 -29.83 47.67 9.46
CA HIS A 57 -30.69 48.07 10.63
C HIS A 57 -31.68 47.00 11.14
N GLU A 58 -31.59 46.75 12.34
CA GLU A 58 -31.82 47.16 13.72
C GLU A 58 -32.68 46.18 14.52
N ALA A 59 -32.17 45.83 15.63
CA ALA A 59 -32.73 45.89 17.01
C ALA A 59 -34.08 45.25 17.35
N GLY A 60 -34.06 44.49 18.41
CA GLY A 60 -35.25 44.36 19.27
C GLY A 60 -35.37 43.06 20.06
N LYS A 61 -34.77 43.00 21.24
CA LYS A 61 -35.23 42.53 22.56
C LYS A 61 -36.51 41.64 22.59
N SER A 62 -36.57 40.53 23.29
CA SER A 62 -36.61 40.33 24.72
C SER A 62 -37.29 39.00 25.09
N SER A 63 -36.76 38.38 26.11
CA SER A 63 -37.40 37.70 27.28
C SER A 63 -38.26 36.45 27.03
N SER A 64 -37.90 35.41 27.62
CA SER A 64 -38.07 34.76 28.90
C SER A 64 -38.81 33.42 28.88
N GLU A 65 -38.28 32.54 29.72
CA GLU A 65 -38.91 31.44 30.48
C GLU A 65 -39.28 30.17 29.70
N SER A 66 -38.70 29.06 30.02
CA SER A 66 -38.48 28.15 31.11
C SER A 66 -39.10 26.79 30.84
N GLN A 67 -38.42 25.78 31.37
CA GLN A 67 -38.83 24.38 31.62
C GLN A 67 -38.88 23.45 30.38
N GLY A 68 -38.12 22.41 30.35
CA GLY A 68 -37.74 21.37 31.25
C GLY A 68 -37.50 20.08 30.51
N SER A 69 -36.38 19.46 30.82
CA SER A 69 -36.11 18.03 30.85
C SER A 69 -36.42 17.15 29.63
N HIS A 70 -35.43 16.56 29.10
CA HIS A 70 -35.00 15.16 29.08
C HIS A 70 -33.87 14.94 28.04
N GLY A 71 -32.70 14.75 28.58
CA GLY A 71 -31.53 14.38 27.81
C GLY A 71 -31.72 13.02 27.15
N ARG A 72 -31.55 13.00 25.85
CA ARG A 72 -31.15 11.83 25.09
C ARG A 72 -29.73 12.07 24.60
N GLN A 73 -28.80 11.49 25.31
CA GLN A 73 -27.42 11.33 24.80
C GLN A 73 -27.47 10.51 23.51
N GLN A 74 -27.29 11.17 22.39
CA GLN A 74 -26.91 10.53 21.17
C GLN A 74 -25.41 10.28 21.26
N SER A 75 -25.06 9.01 21.47
CA SER A 75 -23.69 8.53 21.27
C SER A 75 -23.30 8.81 19.81
N ALA A 76 -22.27 9.62 19.63
CA ALA A 76 -21.63 9.81 18.33
C ALA A 76 -21.08 8.45 17.86
N GLN A 77 -21.76 7.83 16.92
CA GLN A 77 -21.24 6.70 16.16
C GLN A 77 -20.03 7.18 15.37
N SER A 78 -18.94 6.47 15.53
CA SER A 78 -17.74 6.62 14.71
C SER A 78 -18.09 6.26 13.26
N ASP A 79 -17.97 7.23 12.34
CA ASP A 79 -18.07 7.04 10.89
C ASP A 79 -16.84 6.30 10.33
N ASP A 80 -16.52 5.14 10.89
CA ASP A 80 -15.78 4.08 10.24
C ASP A 80 -16.80 3.05 9.73
N GLU A 81 -17.76 3.52 8.95
CA GLU A 81 -18.68 2.68 8.20
C GLU A 81 -17.86 1.81 7.25
N TYR A 82 -17.75 0.54 7.62
CA TYR A 82 -17.33 -0.52 6.71
C TYR A 82 -18.46 -0.69 5.70
N ASP A 83 -18.36 0.03 4.58
CA ASP A 83 -19.25 -0.20 3.44
C ASP A 83 -19.23 -1.68 3.10
N GLU A 84 -20.36 -2.34 3.32
CA GLU A 84 -20.66 -3.71 2.86
C GLU A 84 -20.85 -3.68 1.33
N GLU A 85 -19.77 -3.47 0.58
CA GLU A 85 -19.80 -3.75 -0.86
C GLU A 85 -19.19 -5.12 -1.13
N GLU A 86 -19.99 -5.93 -1.79
CA GLU A 86 -19.72 -7.28 -2.27
C GLU A 86 -18.31 -7.43 -2.87
N ASN A 87 -17.72 -8.55 -2.54
CA ASN A 87 -16.45 -9.07 -3.05
C ASN A 87 -16.42 -9.08 -4.59
N PRO A 88 -15.56 -8.29 -5.28
CA PRO A 88 -15.45 -8.31 -6.74
C PRO A 88 -14.81 -9.60 -7.30
N ALA A 89 -14.65 -10.63 -6.51
CA ALA A 89 -14.13 -11.94 -6.97
C ALA A 89 -15.10 -12.74 -7.84
N ARG A 90 -16.28 -12.23 -8.17
CA ARG A 90 -17.24 -12.86 -9.11
C ARG A 90 -17.42 -12.12 -10.44
N GLN A 91 -16.50 -11.30 -10.85
CA GLN A 91 -16.42 -10.95 -12.27
C GLN A 91 -15.67 -12.07 -12.99
N ARG A 92 -16.43 -12.87 -13.74
CA ARG A 92 -15.89 -13.84 -14.71
C ARG A 92 -14.91 -13.10 -15.62
N PRO A 93 -13.69 -13.63 -15.83
CA PRO A 93 -12.80 -13.08 -16.85
C PRO A 93 -13.50 -13.23 -18.21
N VAL A 94 -13.65 -12.13 -18.90
CA VAL A 94 -13.94 -12.16 -20.35
C VAL A 94 -12.86 -13.02 -20.99
N ALA A 95 -13.29 -14.09 -21.65
CA ALA A 95 -12.43 -15.08 -22.26
C ALA A 95 -11.44 -14.42 -23.22
N ARG A 96 -10.16 -14.33 -22.84
CA ARG A 96 -9.07 -14.19 -23.78
C ARG A 96 -8.95 -15.52 -24.55
N ARG A 97 -9.42 -15.54 -25.77
CA ARG A 97 -8.98 -16.53 -26.76
C ARG A 97 -7.58 -16.13 -27.21
N GLY A 98 -6.58 -16.59 -26.51
CA GLY A 98 -5.18 -16.62 -26.91
C GLY A 98 -4.68 -18.02 -26.64
N ALA A 99 -4.13 -18.67 -27.65
CA ALA A 99 -3.72 -20.06 -27.68
C ALA A 99 -2.93 -20.48 -26.44
N THR A 100 -3.54 -21.34 -25.60
CA THR A 100 -2.83 -22.19 -24.68
C THR A 100 -2.20 -23.35 -25.45
N PRO A 101 -0.94 -23.70 -25.20
CA PRO A 101 -0.46 -25.02 -25.60
C PRO A 101 -1.32 -26.06 -24.87
N ALA A 102 -1.95 -26.92 -25.63
CA ALA A 102 -2.70 -28.05 -25.11
C ALA A 102 -1.74 -28.94 -24.31
N GLY A 103 -2.13 -29.31 -23.06
CA GLY A 103 -1.51 -30.39 -22.35
C GLY A 103 -0.78 -30.00 -21.05
N ALA A 104 -1.53 -29.51 -20.03
CA ALA A 104 -1.09 -29.64 -18.65
C ALA A 104 -2.25 -30.27 -17.87
N ASN A 105 -2.48 -31.54 -18.15
CA ASN A 105 -3.26 -32.44 -17.30
C ASN A 105 -2.37 -32.95 -16.16
N ALA A 106 -2.97 -32.97 -14.95
CA ALA A 106 -2.67 -33.82 -13.81
C ALA A 106 -1.21 -33.87 -13.29
N SER A 107 -1.05 -33.44 -12.05
CA SER A 107 0.02 -33.87 -11.11
C SER A 107 1.26 -34.50 -11.77
N GLU A 108 2.03 -33.77 -12.52
CA GLU A 108 3.42 -34.17 -12.76
C GLU A 108 4.12 -34.14 -11.39
N ALA A 109 4.53 -35.35 -10.93
CA ALA A 109 5.37 -35.49 -9.76
C ALA A 109 6.57 -34.55 -9.91
N VAL A 110 6.92 -33.84 -8.86
CA VAL A 110 8.10 -32.96 -8.88
C VAL A 110 9.32 -33.86 -8.97
N ASP A 111 10.13 -33.70 -9.99
CA ASP A 111 11.42 -34.31 -10.05
C ASP A 111 12.41 -33.56 -9.14
N TRP A 112 12.56 -34.05 -7.91
CA TRP A 112 13.41 -33.45 -6.89
C TRP A 112 14.89 -33.45 -7.27
N SER A 113 15.31 -34.37 -8.13
CA SER A 113 16.70 -34.42 -8.63
C SER A 113 17.06 -33.17 -9.43
N GLN A 114 16.13 -32.68 -10.24
CA GLN A 114 16.31 -31.43 -10.98
C GLN A 114 16.34 -30.17 -10.07
N LEU A 115 15.74 -30.26 -8.89
CA LEU A 115 15.76 -29.18 -7.91
C LEU A 115 16.98 -29.24 -6.98
N GLY A 116 17.80 -30.30 -7.06
CA GLY A 116 19.07 -30.45 -6.35
C GLY A 116 18.93 -30.80 -4.86
N PHE A 117 17.79 -31.32 -4.41
CA PHE A 117 17.58 -31.83 -3.04
C PHE A 117 16.37 -32.75 -2.98
N GLU A 118 16.30 -33.56 -1.90
CA GLU A 118 15.16 -34.40 -1.57
C GLU A 118 14.51 -33.91 -0.26
N PRO A 119 13.19 -33.69 -0.22
CA PRO A 119 12.50 -33.25 0.98
C PRO A 119 12.40 -34.38 2.01
N ALA A 120 12.34 -34.05 3.31
CA ALA A 120 12.22 -35.00 4.41
C ALA A 120 10.83 -35.69 4.50
N CYS A 121 9.83 -35.24 3.72
CA CYS A 121 8.49 -35.81 3.66
C CYS A 121 7.93 -35.72 2.25
N GLU A 122 6.87 -36.43 1.97
CA GLU A 122 6.09 -36.30 0.74
C GLU A 122 5.28 -35.02 0.78
N ILE A 123 5.52 -34.11 -0.19
CA ILE A 123 4.83 -32.83 -0.31
C ILE A 123 3.74 -32.94 -1.39
N THR A 124 2.48 -32.91 -0.96
CA THR A 124 1.29 -32.97 -1.85
C THR A 124 0.57 -31.64 -2.03
N GLU A 125 0.84 -30.66 -1.16
CA GLU A 125 0.19 -29.35 -1.20
C GLU A 125 0.59 -28.55 -2.44
N LYS A 126 -0.40 -28.20 -3.28
CA LYS A 126 -0.19 -27.47 -4.54
C LYS A 126 0.48 -26.11 -4.36
N ASP A 127 0.13 -25.39 -3.28
CA ASP A 127 0.72 -24.07 -2.98
C ASP A 127 2.22 -24.25 -2.67
N ALA A 128 2.60 -25.22 -1.85
CA ALA A 128 3.99 -25.51 -1.50
C ALA A 128 4.82 -25.94 -2.73
N LEU A 129 4.31 -26.87 -3.53
CA LEU A 129 4.98 -27.30 -4.77
C LEU A 129 5.20 -26.13 -5.74
N SER A 130 4.20 -25.25 -5.89
CA SER A 130 4.30 -24.05 -6.70
C SER A 130 5.35 -23.08 -6.14
N ALA A 131 5.40 -22.87 -4.82
CA ALA A 131 6.37 -21.99 -4.17
C ALA A 131 7.80 -22.50 -4.36
N ILE A 132 8.05 -23.80 -4.12
CA ILE A 132 9.36 -24.45 -4.27
C ILE A 132 9.87 -24.35 -5.72
N ARG A 133 8.99 -24.59 -6.72
CA ARG A 133 9.37 -24.45 -8.15
C ARG A 133 9.73 -23.02 -8.53
N ARG A 134 9.07 -22.02 -7.98
CA ARG A 134 9.26 -20.57 -8.28
C ARG A 134 10.42 -19.95 -7.50
N ALA A 135 10.82 -20.53 -6.38
CA ALA A 135 11.95 -20.03 -5.61
C ALA A 135 13.25 -20.17 -6.42
N THR A 136 14.07 -19.12 -6.45
CA THR A 136 15.28 -19.04 -7.28
C THR A 136 16.49 -19.68 -6.61
N SER A 137 16.64 -19.52 -5.28
CA SER A 137 17.78 -20.08 -4.55
C SER A 137 17.49 -21.49 -4.01
N LEU A 138 18.50 -22.36 -4.03
CA LEU A 138 18.42 -23.71 -3.46
C LEU A 138 18.15 -23.67 -1.95
N HIS A 139 18.71 -22.67 -1.25
CA HIS A 139 18.49 -22.48 0.19
C HIS A 139 16.98 -22.24 0.47
N CYS A 140 16.35 -21.27 -0.20
CA CYS A 140 14.94 -20.99 -0.02
C CYS A 140 14.04 -22.19 -0.40
N ARG A 141 14.38 -22.96 -1.47
CA ARG A 141 13.66 -24.20 -1.83
C ARG A 141 13.66 -25.22 -0.70
N ARG A 142 14.84 -25.42 -0.06
CA ARG A 142 14.98 -26.34 1.09
C ARG A 142 14.21 -25.87 2.31
N GLU A 143 14.24 -24.58 2.62
CA GLU A 143 13.46 -23.99 3.72
C GLU A 143 11.97 -24.17 3.50
N LEU A 144 11.44 -23.88 2.30
CA LEU A 144 10.03 -24.06 1.97
C LEU A 144 9.59 -25.52 2.12
N ALA A 145 10.41 -26.47 1.67
CA ALA A 145 10.15 -27.92 1.84
C ALA A 145 10.15 -28.32 3.32
N ASN A 146 11.15 -27.90 4.09
CA ASN A 146 11.26 -28.20 5.52
C ASN A 146 10.07 -27.65 6.32
N VAL A 147 9.71 -26.37 6.10
CA VAL A 147 8.55 -25.74 6.77
C VAL A 147 7.25 -26.45 6.38
N THR A 148 7.11 -26.90 5.14
CA THR A 148 5.96 -27.67 4.70
C THR A 148 5.88 -29.01 5.43
N CYS A 149 6.99 -29.74 5.56
CA CYS A 149 7.04 -31.00 6.29
C CYS A 149 6.71 -30.82 7.78
N LEU A 150 7.27 -29.79 8.43
CA LEU A 150 6.95 -29.47 9.83
C LEU A 150 5.48 -29.10 10.02
N ALA A 151 4.89 -28.36 9.07
CA ALA A 151 3.49 -28.00 9.10
C ALA A 151 2.57 -29.23 8.97
N GLN A 152 2.89 -30.17 8.05
CA GLN A 152 2.18 -31.43 7.85
C GLN A 152 2.27 -32.33 9.08
N ALA A 153 3.44 -32.37 9.74
CA ALA A 153 3.65 -33.15 10.97
C ALA A 153 3.03 -32.48 12.21
N GLY A 154 2.47 -31.24 12.11
CA GLY A 154 1.94 -30.51 13.26
C GLY A 154 3.01 -30.03 14.25
N MET A 155 4.29 -29.95 13.83
CA MET A 155 5.44 -29.58 14.67
C MET A 155 5.88 -28.11 14.51
N LEU A 156 5.22 -27.34 13.64
CA LEU A 156 5.63 -25.96 13.34
C LEU A 156 5.39 -25.01 14.51
N TYR A 157 4.34 -25.25 15.31
CA TYR A 157 3.98 -24.53 16.53
C TYR A 157 3.08 -25.40 17.42
N PRO A 158 2.95 -25.11 18.73
CA PRO A 158 2.10 -25.88 19.64
C PRO A 158 0.64 -25.89 19.22
N ALA A 159 -0.01 -27.05 19.24
CA ALA A 159 -1.42 -27.21 18.90
C ALA A 159 -2.37 -26.49 19.88
N ARG A 160 -1.89 -26.22 21.11
CA ARG A 160 -2.64 -25.51 22.15
C ARG A 160 -1.71 -24.50 22.84
N LEU A 161 -2.22 -23.30 23.09
CA LEU A 161 -1.51 -22.25 23.83
C LEU A 161 -2.27 -21.85 25.07
N PRO A 162 -1.56 -21.56 26.18
CA PRO A 162 -2.18 -21.11 27.42
C PRO A 162 -2.70 -19.68 27.29
N ARG A 163 -3.67 -19.32 28.12
CA ARG A 163 -4.21 -17.97 28.26
C ARG A 163 -4.13 -17.57 29.72
N SER A 164 -3.54 -16.40 29.99
CA SER A 164 -3.38 -15.84 31.34
C SER A 164 -4.20 -14.56 31.57
N CYS A 165 -5.08 -14.18 30.66
CA CYS A 165 -6.02 -13.06 30.84
C CYS A 165 -7.04 -13.45 31.93
N GLU A 166 -6.89 -12.90 33.15
CA GLU A 166 -7.86 -13.06 34.21
C GLU A 166 -9.07 -12.15 34.00
N SER A 167 -10.24 -12.78 33.94
CA SER A 167 -11.49 -12.05 33.90
C SER A 167 -11.84 -11.50 35.28
N ALA A 168 -12.16 -10.21 35.39
CA ALA A 168 -12.57 -9.57 36.65
C ALA A 168 -13.81 -10.17 37.29
N SER A 169 -14.48 -11.11 36.63
CA SER A 169 -15.72 -11.78 37.07
C SER A 169 -15.51 -13.12 37.79
N GLY A 170 -14.29 -13.43 38.27
CA GLY A 170 -14.04 -14.56 39.15
C GLY A 170 -14.52 -15.93 38.63
N ARG A 171 -15.34 -16.64 39.40
CA ARG A 171 -15.77 -18.02 39.16
C ARG A 171 -16.62 -18.24 37.88
N GLU A 172 -17.18 -17.21 37.26
CA GLU A 172 -18.13 -17.34 36.15
C GLU A 172 -17.48 -17.63 34.79
N ALA A 173 -16.20 -17.40 34.61
CA ALA A 173 -15.50 -17.46 33.35
C ALA A 173 -14.60 -18.70 33.15
N VAL A 174 -14.83 -19.80 33.88
CA VAL A 174 -14.05 -21.03 33.67
C VAL A 174 -14.41 -21.66 32.30
N PRO A 175 -13.44 -21.88 31.39
CA PRO A 175 -13.72 -22.47 30.10
C PRO A 175 -14.37 -23.85 30.23
N GLY A 176 -15.47 -24.09 29.50
CA GLY A 176 -16.21 -25.36 29.55
C GLY A 176 -17.15 -25.54 30.73
N ARG A 177 -17.29 -24.56 31.61
CA ARG A 177 -18.30 -24.61 32.68
C ARG A 177 -19.68 -24.56 32.06
N SER A 178 -20.53 -25.53 32.43
CA SER A 178 -21.94 -25.57 31.99
C SER A 178 -22.75 -24.51 32.74
N LEU A 179 -23.56 -23.79 31.97
CA LEU A 179 -24.59 -22.90 32.50
C LEU A 179 -25.96 -23.61 32.58
N GLY A 180 -26.12 -24.75 31.88
CA GLY A 180 -27.32 -25.55 31.80
C GLY A 180 -27.94 -25.66 30.43
N CYS A 181 -29.10 -26.31 30.41
CA CYS A 181 -29.90 -26.47 29.20
C CYS A 181 -30.91 -25.32 29.04
N TYR A 182 -31.05 -24.78 27.83
CA TYR A 182 -31.91 -23.63 27.54
C TYR A 182 -32.77 -23.89 26.30
N GLN A 183 -34.00 -23.34 26.30
CA GLN A 183 -34.87 -23.36 25.15
C GLN A 183 -34.30 -22.45 24.04
N ASP A 184 -34.18 -23.01 22.85
CA ASP A 184 -33.82 -22.23 21.66
C ASP A 184 -34.99 -22.10 20.69
N ASP A 185 -34.94 -21.18 19.77
CA ASP A 185 -35.97 -20.92 18.76
C ASP A 185 -35.31 -20.63 17.42
N ARG A 186 -35.81 -21.23 16.34
CA ARG A 186 -35.22 -21.04 14.99
C ARG A 186 -35.37 -19.63 14.45
N GLN A 187 -36.38 -18.89 14.87
CA GLN A 187 -36.65 -17.52 14.44
C GLN A 187 -35.95 -16.51 15.36
N GLN A 188 -35.78 -16.85 16.65
CA GLN A 188 -35.14 -16.01 17.64
C GLN A 188 -34.10 -16.80 18.46
N ARG A 189 -32.98 -17.09 17.82
CA ARG A 189 -31.86 -17.85 18.44
C ARG A 189 -31.42 -17.27 19.75
N LEU A 190 -31.18 -18.14 20.74
CA LEU A 190 -30.61 -17.75 22.03
C LEU A 190 -29.15 -17.29 21.89
N LEU A 191 -28.35 -17.99 21.06
CA LEU A 191 -27.02 -17.60 20.65
C LEU A 191 -27.04 -17.33 19.13
N GLU A 192 -26.68 -16.10 18.76
CA GLU A 192 -26.97 -15.53 17.45
C GLU A 192 -26.19 -16.13 16.29
N ARG A 193 -25.04 -16.82 16.58
CA ARG A 193 -24.14 -17.27 15.51
C ARG A 193 -23.98 -18.80 15.47
N LEU A 194 -24.47 -19.43 14.43
CA LEU A 194 -24.05 -20.79 14.06
C LEU A 194 -22.59 -20.76 13.61
N ALA A 195 -21.68 -21.30 14.41
CA ALA A 195 -20.25 -21.27 14.15
C ALA A 195 -19.75 -22.50 13.36
N SER A 196 -20.31 -23.68 13.62
CA SER A 196 -20.01 -24.88 12.85
C SER A 196 -21.14 -25.90 12.93
N ARG A 197 -21.20 -26.78 11.92
CA ARG A 197 -22.01 -27.98 11.91
C ARG A 197 -21.12 -29.15 11.46
N SER A 198 -20.78 -30.05 12.39
CA SER A 198 -19.79 -31.10 12.16
C SER A 198 -20.11 -32.41 12.87
N ARG A 199 -19.78 -33.53 12.22
CA ARG A 199 -19.82 -34.88 12.83
C ARG A 199 -18.71 -35.09 13.90
N SER A 200 -17.75 -34.17 14.02
CA SER A 200 -16.74 -34.13 15.07
C SER A 200 -17.08 -33.11 16.16
N ASN A 201 -18.31 -32.62 16.21
CA ASN A 201 -18.73 -31.63 17.21
C ASN A 201 -18.64 -32.18 18.65
N GLY A 202 -18.34 -31.31 19.60
CA GLY A 202 -18.25 -31.62 21.02
C GLY A 202 -17.86 -30.43 21.84
N LEU A 203 -17.87 -30.60 23.17
CA LEU A 203 -17.63 -29.50 24.11
C LEU A 203 -16.32 -28.75 23.84
N SER A 204 -15.19 -29.46 23.79
CA SER A 204 -13.88 -28.83 23.58
C SER A 204 -13.80 -28.11 22.24
N HIS A 205 -14.41 -28.70 21.19
CA HIS A 205 -14.45 -28.10 19.85
C HIS A 205 -15.24 -26.79 19.86
N CYS A 206 -16.48 -26.81 20.35
CA CYS A 206 -17.36 -25.67 20.32
C CYS A 206 -16.88 -24.52 21.24
N VAL A 207 -16.50 -24.84 22.48
CA VAL A 207 -15.92 -23.86 23.42
C VAL A 207 -14.65 -23.24 22.85
N GLY A 208 -13.73 -24.04 22.27
CA GLY A 208 -12.51 -23.54 21.67
C GLY A 208 -12.75 -22.69 20.42
N LEU A 209 -13.73 -23.04 19.59
CA LEU A 209 -14.12 -22.26 18.43
C LEU A 209 -14.72 -20.91 18.83
N CYS A 210 -15.68 -20.89 19.77
CA CYS A 210 -16.30 -19.65 20.24
C CYS A 210 -15.30 -18.74 20.98
N LEU A 211 -14.37 -19.33 21.77
CA LEU A 211 -13.25 -18.59 22.38
C LEU A 211 -12.38 -17.92 21.33
N ARG A 212 -11.98 -18.66 20.28
CA ARG A 212 -11.17 -18.12 19.17
C ARG A 212 -11.85 -16.96 18.48
N LEU A 213 -13.14 -17.04 18.30
CA LEU A 213 -13.96 -16.02 17.67
C LEU A 213 -14.31 -14.84 18.61
N GLY A 214 -13.89 -14.90 19.89
CA GLY A 214 -14.12 -13.82 20.85
C GLY A 214 -15.53 -13.77 21.46
N TYR A 215 -16.23 -14.93 21.50
CA TYR A 215 -17.56 -15.04 22.08
C TYR A 215 -17.49 -15.59 23.52
N PRO A 216 -18.19 -14.98 24.50
CA PRO A 216 -18.24 -15.47 25.89
C PRO A 216 -19.01 -16.78 26.06
N TRP A 217 -19.97 -17.06 25.18
CA TRP A 217 -20.83 -18.22 25.27
C TRP A 217 -20.71 -19.15 24.09
N ALA A 218 -20.65 -20.45 24.38
CA ALA A 218 -20.70 -21.53 23.42
C ALA A 218 -21.95 -22.39 23.69
N GLY A 219 -22.69 -22.76 22.67
CA GLY A 219 -23.90 -23.57 22.76
C GLY A 219 -23.83 -24.79 21.85
N LEU A 220 -24.20 -25.95 22.39
CA LEU A 220 -24.30 -27.19 21.64
C LEU A 220 -25.76 -27.57 21.42
N GLU A 221 -26.17 -27.79 20.18
CA GLU A 221 -27.53 -28.16 19.81
C GLU A 221 -27.54 -29.32 18.79
N TYR A 222 -28.55 -30.15 18.88
CA TYR A 222 -28.84 -31.23 17.93
C TYR A 222 -27.65 -32.16 17.63
N GLY A 223 -26.74 -32.36 18.61
CA GLY A 223 -25.57 -33.20 18.49
C GLY A 223 -24.46 -32.61 17.62
N LEU A 224 -24.80 -31.99 16.48
CA LEU A 224 -23.86 -31.61 15.43
C LEU A 224 -23.57 -30.11 15.36
N GLU A 225 -24.38 -29.27 15.98
CA GLU A 225 -24.35 -27.81 15.80
C GLU A 225 -23.64 -27.14 16.97
N CYS A 226 -22.81 -26.16 16.66
CA CYS A 226 -22.11 -25.28 17.58
C CYS A 226 -22.53 -23.85 17.34
N PHE A 227 -23.09 -23.22 18.37
CA PHE A 227 -23.49 -21.81 18.37
C PHE A 227 -22.59 -21.00 19.27
N CYS A 228 -22.32 -19.73 18.90
CA CYS A 228 -21.61 -18.75 19.71
C CYS A 228 -22.50 -17.53 19.96
N GLY A 229 -22.45 -16.96 21.15
CA GLY A 229 -23.23 -15.79 21.51
C GLY A 229 -22.42 -14.69 22.19
N LYS A 230 -22.84 -13.43 21.94
CA LYS A 230 -22.36 -12.22 22.61
C LYS A 230 -23.42 -11.72 23.59
N GLY A 231 -23.05 -10.85 24.49
CA GLY A 231 -24.00 -10.18 25.38
C GLY A 231 -24.11 -10.80 26.76
N ALA A 232 -25.26 -10.56 27.40
CA ALA A 232 -25.55 -11.06 28.74
C ALA A 232 -25.63 -12.61 28.79
N PRO A 233 -25.41 -13.23 29.93
CA PRO A 233 -25.70 -14.66 30.15
C PRO A 233 -27.13 -14.98 29.71
N PRO A 234 -27.41 -16.23 29.21
CA PRO A 234 -28.74 -16.63 28.86
C PRO A 234 -29.76 -16.38 29.97
N PRO A 235 -30.98 -15.86 29.65
CA PRO A 235 -31.97 -15.53 30.68
C PRO A 235 -32.50 -16.79 31.33
N GLN A 236 -32.65 -16.73 32.65
CA GLN A 236 -33.11 -17.88 33.46
C GLN A 236 -34.53 -18.37 33.10
N GLU A 237 -35.35 -17.49 32.53
CA GLU A 237 -36.70 -17.78 32.07
C GLU A 237 -36.75 -18.82 30.92
N ARG A 238 -35.67 -18.88 30.12
CA ARG A 238 -35.54 -19.87 29.05
C ARG A 238 -34.81 -21.15 29.50
N ARG A 239 -34.44 -21.30 30.77
CA ARG A 239 -33.75 -22.47 31.29
C ARG A 239 -34.71 -23.67 31.27
N LEU A 240 -34.20 -24.76 30.71
CA LEU A 240 -34.91 -26.07 30.72
C LEU A 240 -34.28 -26.99 31.74
N PRO A 241 -35.00 -28.03 32.20
CA PRO A 241 -34.38 -29.14 32.91
C PRO A 241 -33.29 -29.80 32.08
N ASP A 242 -32.21 -30.25 32.75
CA ASP A 242 -31.05 -30.79 32.02
C ASP A 242 -31.31 -32.06 31.23
N ASP A 243 -32.44 -32.78 31.55
CA ASP A 243 -32.95 -33.94 30.81
C ASP A 243 -33.47 -33.60 29.40
N ARG A 244 -33.60 -32.33 29.02
CA ARG A 244 -33.96 -31.90 27.67
C ARG A 244 -32.71 -31.83 26.74
N CYS A 245 -31.50 -31.80 27.29
CA CYS A 245 -30.26 -31.79 26.55
C CYS A 245 -29.60 -33.19 26.62
N THR A 246 -30.15 -34.18 25.95
CA THR A 246 -29.75 -35.59 26.07
C THR A 246 -28.96 -36.12 24.89
N MET A 247 -28.84 -35.39 23.79
CA MET A 247 -28.14 -35.87 22.62
C MET A 247 -26.64 -35.94 22.90
N ALA A 248 -26.05 -37.14 22.77
CA ALA A 248 -24.61 -37.34 22.94
C ALA A 248 -23.79 -36.59 21.88
N CYS A 249 -22.63 -36.06 22.28
CA CYS A 249 -21.69 -35.47 21.36
C CYS A 249 -21.01 -36.53 20.49
N PRO A 250 -20.89 -36.32 19.17
CA PRO A 250 -20.19 -37.24 18.28
C PRO A 250 -18.73 -37.46 18.65
N SER A 251 -18.04 -36.44 19.19
CA SER A 251 -16.65 -36.53 19.61
C SER A 251 -16.44 -37.19 20.98
N ASN A 252 -17.48 -37.19 21.84
CA ASN A 252 -17.44 -37.80 23.17
C ASN A 252 -18.87 -38.06 23.67
N ALA A 253 -19.29 -39.32 23.68
CA ALA A 253 -20.64 -39.75 24.06
C ALA A 253 -21.00 -39.50 25.54
N THR A 254 -20.01 -39.22 26.40
CA THR A 254 -20.25 -38.90 27.82
C THR A 254 -20.70 -37.48 28.07
N VAL A 255 -20.63 -36.62 27.05
CA VAL A 255 -21.00 -35.19 27.12
C VAL A 255 -22.25 -34.96 26.27
N SER A 256 -23.18 -34.16 26.81
CA SER A 256 -24.38 -33.75 26.09
C SER A 256 -24.09 -32.64 25.10
N CYS A 257 -24.51 -32.84 23.85
CA CYS A 257 -24.51 -31.85 22.78
C CYS A 257 -25.95 -31.31 22.52
N GLY A 258 -26.67 -30.98 23.59
CA GLY A 258 -28.00 -30.35 23.51
C GLY A 258 -29.12 -31.33 23.18
N GLY A 259 -30.20 -30.81 22.61
CA GLY A 259 -31.37 -31.54 22.17
C GLY A 259 -32.05 -30.85 20.95
N TYR A 260 -33.24 -31.26 20.59
CA TYR A 260 -34.02 -30.58 19.56
C TYR A 260 -34.62 -29.28 20.14
N LEU A 261 -34.18 -28.12 19.60
CA LEU A 261 -34.50 -26.78 20.11
C LEU A 261 -34.16 -26.64 21.63
N ALA A 262 -33.11 -27.33 22.05
CA ALA A 262 -32.59 -27.33 23.41
C ALA A 262 -31.07 -27.15 23.35
N LEU A 263 -30.63 -25.97 23.72
CA LEU A 263 -29.24 -25.56 23.63
C LEU A 263 -28.54 -25.77 24.97
N HIS A 264 -27.50 -26.62 25.02
CA HIS A 264 -26.62 -26.73 26.19
C HIS A 264 -25.55 -25.67 26.13
N VAL A 265 -25.55 -24.71 27.06
CA VAL A 265 -24.70 -23.52 27.05
C VAL A 265 -23.52 -23.63 28.00
N PHE A 266 -22.36 -23.20 27.54
CA PHE A 266 -21.09 -23.25 28.25
C PHE A 266 -20.35 -21.91 28.21
N ALA A 267 -19.59 -21.61 29.26
CA ALA A 267 -18.68 -20.48 29.28
C ALA A 267 -17.41 -20.77 28.42
N THR A 268 -16.91 -19.78 27.68
CA THR A 268 -15.70 -19.93 26.89
C THR A 268 -14.43 -19.47 27.62
N GLY A 269 -14.59 -18.78 28.77
CA GLY A 269 -13.46 -18.17 29.49
C GLY A 269 -13.25 -16.69 29.16
N ILE A 270 -14.12 -16.08 28.37
CA ILE A 270 -14.14 -14.64 28.11
C ILE A 270 -15.23 -14.00 28.97
N SER A 271 -14.97 -12.80 29.55
CA SER A 271 -16.01 -12.02 30.24
C SER A 271 -17.07 -11.55 29.23
N SER A 272 -18.34 -11.67 29.59
CA SER A 272 -19.48 -11.17 28.78
C SER A 272 -19.56 -9.63 28.77
N VAL A 273 -18.92 -8.96 29.73
CA VAL A 273 -18.86 -7.50 29.78
C VAL A 273 -17.60 -7.07 29.02
N PRO A 274 -17.70 -6.38 27.89
CA PRO A 274 -16.53 -5.84 27.22
C PRO A 274 -15.97 -4.71 28.10
N THR A 275 -14.90 -4.99 28.82
CA THR A 275 -14.08 -3.94 29.44
C THR A 275 -13.25 -3.26 28.37
N LYS A 276 -13.91 -2.51 27.46
CA LYS A 276 -13.19 -1.54 26.65
C LYS A 276 -12.74 -0.44 27.60
N LYS A 277 -11.45 -0.34 27.83
CA LYS A 277 -10.89 0.81 28.51
C LYS A 277 -11.05 2.00 27.56
N GLU A 278 -11.80 3.01 27.98
CA GLU A 278 -11.91 4.26 27.24
C GLU A 278 -10.68 5.12 27.51
N SER A 279 -10.18 5.80 26.48
CA SER A 279 -9.11 6.77 26.65
C SER A 279 -9.67 8.06 27.27
N VAL A 280 -8.92 8.62 28.21
CA VAL A 280 -9.31 9.83 28.94
C VAL A 280 -8.49 11.02 28.41
N TRP A 281 -9.13 12.16 28.16
CA TRP A 281 -8.44 13.41 27.92
C TRP A 281 -7.96 13.99 29.27
N PRO A 282 -6.76 14.63 29.31
CA PRO A 282 -6.31 15.31 30.53
C PRO A 282 -7.33 16.35 31.00
N VAL A 283 -7.68 16.31 32.28
CA VAL A 283 -8.55 17.31 32.91
C VAL A 283 -7.70 18.55 33.23
N VAL A 284 -8.23 19.74 32.91
CA VAL A 284 -7.57 21.00 33.22
C VAL A 284 -7.38 21.13 34.76
N GLY A 285 -6.11 21.17 35.21
CA GLY A 285 -5.76 21.39 36.61
C GLY A 285 -4.98 20.27 37.34
N ALA A 286 -4.92 19.04 36.80
CA ALA A 286 -4.09 17.96 37.35
C ALA A 286 -3.29 17.32 36.17
N VAL A 287 -2.24 18.00 35.73
CA VAL A 287 -1.40 17.50 34.64
C VAL A 287 -0.29 16.60 35.25
N PRO A 288 -0.33 15.28 35.01
CA PRO A 288 0.79 14.42 35.35
C PRO A 288 2.03 14.85 34.53
N PRO A 289 3.25 14.51 34.96
CA PRO A 289 4.45 14.79 34.19
C PRO A 289 4.30 14.19 32.79
N PRO A 290 4.68 14.94 31.73
CA PRO A 290 4.49 14.51 30.35
C PRO A 290 5.20 13.18 30.07
N ALA A 291 4.55 12.29 29.31
CA ALA A 291 5.09 10.97 29.00
C ALA A 291 6.35 11.06 28.13
N ARG A 292 7.33 10.23 28.41
CA ARG A 292 8.52 10.04 27.59
C ARG A 292 8.24 8.97 26.53
N ILE A 293 8.56 9.25 25.28
CA ILE A 293 8.19 8.40 24.14
C ILE A 293 9.44 7.86 23.46
N ALA A 294 9.47 6.56 23.20
CA ALA A 294 10.38 5.94 22.26
C ALA A 294 9.68 5.88 20.90
N PHE A 295 10.11 6.70 19.96
CA PHE A 295 9.64 6.66 18.58
C PHE A 295 10.47 5.64 17.79
N LEU A 296 9.83 4.55 17.33
CA LEU A 296 10.45 3.54 16.48
C LEU A 296 10.09 3.82 15.01
N LEU A 297 11.07 4.29 14.24
CA LEU A 297 10.89 4.60 12.84
C LEU A 297 11.37 3.44 11.97
N SER A 298 10.47 2.88 11.16
CA SER A 298 10.80 1.92 10.09
C SER A 298 10.88 2.67 8.76
N VAL A 299 12.09 2.77 8.20
CA VAL A 299 12.40 3.61 7.04
C VAL A 299 12.85 2.74 5.87
N ASN A 300 12.17 2.91 4.72
CA ASN A 300 12.46 2.16 3.49
C ASN A 300 12.26 3.09 2.27
N GLY A 301 13.31 3.65 1.74
CA GLY A 301 13.25 4.52 0.57
C GLY A 301 14.35 5.58 0.55
N ARG A 302 14.14 6.60 -0.28
CA ARG A 302 15.13 7.66 -0.54
C ARG A 302 14.65 9.05 -0.07
N ALA A 303 13.54 9.14 0.65
CA ALA A 303 12.95 10.40 1.09
C ALA A 303 13.60 10.94 2.39
N VAL A 304 14.91 11.15 2.41
CA VAL A 304 15.68 11.59 3.60
C VAL A 304 15.08 12.85 4.22
N ARG A 305 14.72 13.85 3.38
CA ARG A 305 14.16 15.12 3.85
C ARG A 305 12.81 14.94 4.53
N GLN A 306 12.01 13.96 4.11
CA GLN A 306 10.74 13.65 4.77
C GLN A 306 10.98 13.05 6.16
N VAL A 307 11.97 12.17 6.32
CA VAL A 307 12.38 11.64 7.63
C VAL A 307 12.84 12.78 8.55
N GLN A 308 13.68 13.69 8.04
CA GLN A 308 14.14 14.85 8.79
C GLN A 308 12.99 15.77 9.22
N ARG A 309 12.00 16.02 8.33
CA ARG A 309 10.79 16.81 8.65
C ARG A 309 9.95 16.16 9.73
N LEU A 310 9.75 14.83 9.65
CA LEU A 310 9.05 14.06 10.67
C LEU A 310 9.76 14.14 12.02
N LEU A 311 11.07 13.95 12.03
CA LEU A 311 11.90 14.09 13.24
C LEU A 311 11.79 15.50 13.81
N LYS A 312 11.94 16.55 12.98
CA LYS A 312 11.80 17.96 13.42
C LYS A 312 10.46 18.22 14.10
N ALA A 313 9.36 17.69 13.55
CA ALA A 313 8.02 17.87 14.10
C ALA A 313 7.80 17.16 15.45
N LEU A 314 8.61 16.14 15.78
CA LEU A 314 8.48 15.33 17.00
C LEU A 314 9.63 15.52 17.99
N TYR A 315 10.71 16.22 17.58
CA TYR A 315 11.96 16.27 18.34
C TYR A 315 11.80 16.92 19.72
N HIS A 316 12.31 16.21 20.71
CA HIS A 316 12.58 16.72 22.05
C HIS A 316 13.60 15.82 22.74
N GLU A 317 14.46 16.37 23.57
CA GLU A 317 15.54 15.65 24.27
C GLU A 317 15.06 14.55 25.22
N ARG A 318 13.84 14.68 25.75
CA ARG A 318 13.22 13.65 26.62
C ARG A 318 12.85 12.36 25.90
N HIS A 319 12.72 12.40 24.57
CA HIS A 319 12.31 11.26 23.76
C HIS A 319 13.51 10.50 23.23
N VAL A 320 13.29 9.28 22.78
CA VAL A 320 14.28 8.48 22.07
C VAL A 320 13.74 8.20 20.67
N PHE A 321 14.58 8.41 19.66
CA PHE A 321 14.27 8.12 18.27
C PHE A 321 15.14 6.95 17.80
N TYR A 322 14.56 5.77 17.73
CA TYR A 322 15.22 4.57 17.23
C TYR A 322 14.82 4.35 15.77
N ILE A 323 15.79 4.41 14.85
CA ILE A 323 15.53 4.38 13.41
C ILE A 323 16.11 3.09 12.82
N HIS A 324 15.25 2.20 12.37
CA HIS A 324 15.63 1.08 11.52
C HIS A 324 15.54 1.49 10.05
N VAL A 325 16.68 1.55 9.38
CA VAL A 325 16.77 1.73 7.94
C VAL A 325 16.88 0.37 7.29
N ASP A 326 15.99 0.04 6.35
CA ASP A 326 16.04 -1.22 5.61
C ASP A 326 17.45 -1.51 5.08
N ALA A 327 17.90 -2.77 5.19
CA ALA A 327 19.29 -3.15 4.85
C ALA A 327 19.67 -2.76 3.42
N ARG A 328 18.71 -2.74 2.50
CA ARG A 328 18.90 -2.37 1.08
C ARG A 328 19.01 -0.85 0.84
N GLN A 329 18.81 0.00 1.86
CA GLN A 329 18.78 1.45 1.73
C GLN A 329 20.06 2.09 2.28
N GLY A 330 21.21 1.82 1.63
CA GLY A 330 22.52 2.35 2.02
C GLY A 330 22.58 3.87 2.00
N HIS A 331 22.00 4.52 0.98
CA HIS A 331 21.90 5.98 0.88
C HIS A 331 21.22 6.61 2.11
N MET A 332 20.02 6.14 2.44
CA MET A 332 19.25 6.64 3.58
C MET A 332 20.04 6.48 4.90
N HIS A 333 20.67 5.32 5.08
CA HIS A 333 21.47 5.06 6.29
C HIS A 333 22.64 6.03 6.40
N ARG A 334 23.44 6.24 5.32
CA ARG A 334 24.56 7.20 5.32
C ARG A 334 24.08 8.63 5.64
N ALA A 335 22.99 9.07 5.01
CA ALA A 335 22.43 10.40 5.24
C ALA A 335 21.94 10.63 6.68
N LEU A 336 21.47 9.58 7.36
CA LEU A 336 21.00 9.68 8.75
C LEU A 336 22.12 9.51 9.80
N LEU A 337 23.29 8.93 9.45
CA LEU A 337 24.45 8.85 10.34
C LEU A 337 24.94 10.24 10.78
N GLU A 338 24.89 11.23 9.89
CA GLU A 338 25.23 12.62 10.22
C GLU A 338 24.28 13.16 11.29
N LEU A 339 22.98 12.85 11.18
CA LEU A 339 21.98 13.28 12.16
C LEU A 339 22.20 12.59 13.53
N GLU A 340 22.50 11.31 13.55
CA GLU A 340 22.84 10.55 14.77
C GLU A 340 24.05 11.15 15.48
N SER A 341 25.09 11.54 14.73
CA SER A 341 26.30 12.13 15.31
C SER A 341 26.07 13.49 16.01
N ARG A 342 25.00 14.19 15.64
CA ARG A 342 24.65 15.52 16.19
C ARG A 342 23.64 15.45 17.31
N LEU A 343 22.81 14.39 17.41
CA LEU A 343 21.67 14.29 18.32
C LEU A 343 21.79 13.01 19.15
N GLY A 344 22.13 13.14 20.45
CA GLY A 344 22.39 12.01 21.33
C GLY A 344 21.18 11.10 21.65
N ASN A 345 19.97 11.55 21.31
CA ASN A 345 18.73 10.79 21.50
C ASN A 345 18.16 10.24 20.19
N VAL A 346 18.91 10.35 19.08
CA VAL A 346 18.62 9.70 17.79
C VAL A 346 19.61 8.54 17.62
N VAL A 347 19.10 7.34 17.44
CA VAL A 347 19.87 6.10 17.39
C VAL A 347 19.50 5.31 16.14
N LEU A 348 20.49 4.97 15.32
CA LEU A 348 20.30 4.10 14.16
C LEU A 348 20.49 2.63 14.54
N ALA A 349 19.62 1.77 14.07
CA ALA A 349 19.77 0.33 14.22
C ALA A 349 21.09 -0.15 13.59
N ARG A 350 21.93 -0.84 14.35
CA ARG A 350 23.21 -1.41 13.86
C ARG A 350 22.97 -2.71 13.06
N GLU A 351 22.02 -3.51 13.53
CA GLU A 351 21.54 -4.69 12.82
C GLU A 351 20.34 -4.28 11.96
N ARG A 352 20.54 -4.24 10.64
CA ARG A 352 19.51 -3.86 9.69
C ARG A 352 18.98 -5.10 8.97
N LEU A 353 17.68 -5.28 9.00
CA LEU A 353 16.99 -6.35 8.26
C LEU A 353 16.48 -5.81 6.92
N ALA A 354 16.50 -6.67 5.89
CA ALA A 354 15.83 -6.41 4.63
C ALA A 354 14.36 -6.84 4.78
N THR A 355 13.51 -5.94 5.23
CA THR A 355 12.09 -6.21 5.51
C THR A 355 11.26 -6.17 4.23
N ILE A 356 10.25 -7.02 4.14
CA ILE A 356 9.29 -7.00 3.03
C ILE A 356 7.88 -6.70 3.52
N TRP A 357 7.08 -6.12 2.64
CA TRP A 357 5.67 -5.88 2.95
C TRP A 357 4.93 -7.20 3.18
N GLY A 358 4.34 -7.33 4.36
CA GLY A 358 3.61 -8.54 4.78
C GLY A 358 4.48 -9.68 5.28
N GLY A 359 5.79 -9.51 5.36
CA GLY A 359 6.74 -10.52 5.80
C GLY A 359 6.88 -10.65 7.32
N SER A 360 7.45 -11.76 7.77
CA SER A 360 7.79 -12.02 9.18
C SER A 360 8.96 -11.17 9.67
N SER A 361 9.88 -10.83 8.76
CA SER A 361 11.01 -9.93 9.04
C SER A 361 10.59 -8.57 9.62
N LEU A 362 9.39 -8.08 9.27
CA LEU A 362 8.89 -6.83 9.86
C LEU A 362 8.56 -6.98 11.35
N LEU A 363 7.95 -8.10 11.76
CA LEU A 363 7.69 -8.38 13.18
C LEU A 363 8.99 -8.61 13.95
N GLU A 364 9.94 -9.35 13.37
CA GLU A 364 11.27 -9.60 13.96
C GLU A 364 12.01 -8.27 14.19
N MET A 365 12.00 -7.38 13.22
CA MET A 365 12.57 -6.03 13.32
C MET A 365 11.93 -5.24 14.46
N LEU A 366 10.59 -5.25 14.56
CA LEU A 366 9.88 -4.52 15.63
C LEU A 366 10.24 -5.06 17.03
N LEU A 367 10.27 -6.38 17.22
CA LEU A 367 10.61 -7.02 18.49
C LEU A 367 12.09 -6.81 18.85
N GLY A 368 13.01 -6.94 17.90
CA GLY A 368 14.43 -6.69 18.11
C GLY A 368 14.72 -5.22 18.45
N ALA A 369 14.04 -4.27 17.80
CA ALA A 369 14.15 -2.85 18.13
C ALA A 369 13.59 -2.54 19.54
N MET A 370 12.47 -3.16 19.93
CA MET A 370 11.93 -3.05 21.31
C MET A 370 12.92 -3.59 22.34
N GLU A 371 13.54 -4.74 22.08
CA GLU A 371 14.55 -5.33 22.98
C GLU A 371 15.75 -4.38 23.16
N ARG A 372 16.30 -3.83 22.06
CA ARG A 372 17.40 -2.86 22.13
C ARG A 372 17.02 -1.60 22.89
N LEU A 373 15.86 -1.01 22.62
CA LEU A 373 15.34 0.15 23.33
C LEU A 373 15.19 -0.10 24.84
N LEU A 374 14.76 -1.29 25.23
CA LEU A 374 14.60 -1.67 26.66
C LEU A 374 15.93 -1.84 27.37
N ARG A 375 16.96 -2.36 26.69
CA ARG A 375 18.29 -2.62 27.26
C ARG A 375 19.16 -1.37 27.26
N ASP A 376 19.20 -0.64 26.14
CA ASP A 376 20.18 0.41 25.92
C ASP A 376 19.64 1.80 26.29
N HIS A 377 18.30 2.00 26.27
CA HIS A 377 17.62 3.26 26.55
C HIS A 377 16.42 3.07 27.50
N PRO A 378 16.62 2.81 28.79
CA PRO A 378 15.54 2.37 29.69
C PRO A 378 14.54 3.47 30.11
N HIS A 379 14.75 4.74 29.73
CA HIS A 379 13.99 5.88 30.24
C HIS A 379 12.90 6.39 29.31
N TRP A 380 11.92 5.55 28.99
CA TRP A 380 10.72 5.90 28.23
C TRP A 380 9.48 5.16 28.81
N ASP A 381 8.29 5.68 28.54
CA ASP A 381 7.02 5.19 29.08
C ASP A 381 6.19 4.49 28.00
N TYR A 382 6.22 5.01 26.76
CA TYR A 382 5.52 4.48 25.60
C TYR A 382 6.42 4.28 24.40
N LEU A 383 6.16 3.24 23.64
CA LEU A 383 6.70 3.06 22.29
C LEU A 383 5.61 3.38 21.26
N VAL A 384 5.95 4.22 20.26
CA VAL A 384 5.09 4.54 19.11
C VAL A 384 5.85 4.20 17.84
N ASN A 385 5.35 3.25 17.04
CA ASN A 385 5.97 2.92 15.77
C ASN A 385 5.48 3.82 14.64
N LEU A 386 6.40 4.28 13.77
CA LEU A 386 6.16 5.19 12.66
C LEU A 386 6.92 4.72 11.41
N SER A 387 6.56 5.25 10.23
CA SER A 387 7.34 5.16 8.99
C SER A 387 7.63 6.55 8.44
N GLU A 388 8.47 6.65 7.41
CA GLU A 388 8.72 7.91 6.70
C GLU A 388 7.48 8.52 6.04
N THR A 389 6.39 7.74 5.92
CA THR A 389 5.12 8.20 5.34
C THR A 389 4.07 8.61 6.37
N ASP A 390 4.38 8.51 7.66
CA ASP A 390 3.54 9.03 8.74
C ASP A 390 3.86 10.50 9.01
N PHE A 391 2.87 11.26 9.51
CA PHE A 391 3.07 12.64 9.96
C PHE A 391 2.15 12.98 11.13
N PRO A 392 2.60 13.81 12.11
CA PRO A 392 1.74 14.23 13.23
C PRO A 392 0.60 15.13 12.75
N LEU A 393 -0.54 15.06 13.45
CA LEU A 393 -1.73 15.90 13.24
C LEU A 393 -1.92 16.94 14.34
N LYS A 394 -1.20 16.80 15.43
CA LYS A 394 -1.26 17.65 16.61
C LYS A 394 0.14 17.98 17.12
N PRO A 395 0.33 19.06 17.85
CA PRO A 395 1.60 19.32 18.55
C PRO A 395 2.00 18.12 19.42
N ARG A 396 3.28 17.85 19.51
CA ARG A 396 3.88 16.76 20.28
C ARG A 396 3.44 16.78 21.74
N GLU A 397 3.36 17.96 22.35
CA GLU A 397 2.97 18.19 23.74
C GLU A 397 1.60 17.58 24.04
N ARG A 398 0.65 17.69 23.10
CA ARG A 398 -0.69 17.11 23.25
C ARG A 398 -0.66 15.57 23.28
N LEU A 399 0.27 14.94 22.55
CA LEU A 399 0.48 13.49 22.60
C LEU A 399 1.08 13.07 23.95
N GLU A 400 2.08 13.81 24.44
CA GLU A 400 2.74 13.56 25.72
C GLU A 400 1.74 13.63 26.89
N GLU A 401 0.91 14.68 26.93
CA GLU A 401 -0.15 14.86 27.93
C GLU A 401 -1.20 13.74 27.87
N PHE A 402 -1.63 13.40 26.67
CA PHE A 402 -2.62 12.35 26.45
C PHE A 402 -2.12 10.98 26.92
N LEU A 403 -0.89 10.61 26.57
CA LEU A 403 -0.29 9.34 26.99
C LEU A 403 -0.04 9.31 28.51
N ALA A 404 0.35 10.43 29.11
CA ALA A 404 0.51 10.56 30.56
C ALA A 404 -0.82 10.34 31.30
N ALA A 405 -1.93 10.87 30.82
CA ALA A 405 -3.27 10.67 31.39
C ALA A 405 -3.78 9.22 31.23
N ASN A 406 -3.20 8.45 30.31
CA ASN A 406 -3.59 7.08 30.01
C ASN A 406 -2.48 6.05 30.34
N MET A 407 -1.65 6.33 31.34
CA MET A 407 -0.54 5.49 31.74
C MET A 407 -0.97 4.03 31.95
N GLY A 408 -0.17 3.08 31.48
CA GLY A 408 -0.44 1.64 31.57
C GLY A 408 -1.41 1.11 30.49
N SER A 409 -1.97 1.97 29.62
CA SER A 409 -2.85 1.55 28.52
C SER A 409 -2.05 1.18 27.27
N ASN A 410 -2.54 0.20 26.49
CA ASN A 410 -1.97 -0.19 25.21
C ASN A 410 -2.96 0.13 24.09
N PHE A 411 -2.52 0.99 23.17
CA PHE A 411 -3.35 1.51 22.08
C PHE A 411 -3.13 0.69 20.80
N VAL A 412 -4.13 -0.11 20.46
CA VAL A 412 -4.17 -0.94 19.24
C VAL A 412 -5.53 -0.81 18.59
N LYS A 413 -5.61 -0.87 17.26
CA LYS A 413 -6.89 -0.82 16.54
C LYS A 413 -7.26 -2.21 16.06
N SER A 414 -8.31 -2.79 16.65
CA SER A 414 -8.84 -4.09 16.26
C SER A 414 -9.64 -4.01 14.95
N HIS A 415 -9.79 -5.17 14.27
CA HIS A 415 -10.56 -5.35 13.03
C HIS A 415 -12.09 -5.15 13.18
N GLY A 416 -12.59 -4.99 14.41
CA GLY A 416 -14.01 -4.90 14.72
C GLY A 416 -14.60 -6.20 15.22
N GLN A 417 -15.83 -6.56 14.82
CA GLN A 417 -16.60 -7.62 15.48
C GLN A 417 -16.54 -9.00 14.81
N ASP A 418 -16.25 -9.13 13.53
CA ASP A 418 -16.25 -10.41 12.82
C ASP A 418 -14.85 -11.02 12.71
N THR A 419 -14.46 -11.76 13.77
CA THR A 419 -13.15 -12.44 13.83
C THR A 419 -13.01 -13.51 12.75
N GLN A 420 -14.06 -14.25 12.37
CA GLN A 420 -13.97 -15.25 11.31
C GLN A 420 -13.69 -14.61 9.95
N ARG A 421 -14.37 -13.49 9.63
CA ARG A 421 -14.10 -12.72 8.41
C ARG A 421 -12.68 -12.19 8.42
N PHE A 422 -12.19 -11.72 9.57
CA PHE A 422 -10.81 -11.28 9.75
C PHE A 422 -9.80 -12.41 9.48
N ILE A 423 -10.00 -13.60 10.12
CA ILE A 423 -9.15 -14.79 9.94
C ILE A 423 -9.03 -15.14 8.45
N SER A 424 -10.15 -15.24 7.76
CA SER A 424 -10.18 -15.59 6.32
C SER A 424 -9.56 -14.49 5.44
N LYS A 425 -9.84 -13.21 5.74
CA LYS A 425 -9.34 -12.06 4.99
C LYS A 425 -7.82 -11.90 5.12
N GLN A 426 -7.26 -12.16 6.30
CA GLN A 426 -5.82 -12.10 6.56
C GLN A 426 -5.11 -13.42 6.26
N ALA A 427 -5.84 -14.43 5.74
CA ALA A 427 -5.30 -15.74 5.45
C ALA A 427 -4.60 -16.40 6.65
N LEU A 428 -5.09 -16.18 7.89
CA LEU A 428 -4.51 -16.78 9.10
C LEU A 428 -4.61 -18.33 9.11
N GLU A 429 -5.54 -18.89 8.34
CA GLU A 429 -5.71 -20.34 8.12
C GLU A 429 -4.72 -20.91 7.07
N ARG A 430 -3.73 -20.13 6.65
CA ARG A 430 -2.70 -20.53 5.69
C ARG A 430 -1.32 -20.39 6.30
N THR A 431 -0.43 -21.34 5.97
CA THR A 431 0.98 -21.24 6.30
C THR A 431 1.69 -20.41 5.24
N PHE A 432 2.50 -19.46 5.69
CA PHE A 432 3.41 -18.68 4.88
C PHE A 432 4.83 -18.86 5.38
N HIS A 433 5.81 -18.64 4.53
CA HIS A 433 7.21 -18.56 4.93
C HIS A 433 7.94 -17.50 4.10
N GLU A 434 8.80 -16.73 4.76
CA GLU A 434 9.61 -15.70 4.14
C GLU A 434 11.01 -16.21 3.86
N CYS A 435 11.38 -16.26 2.59
CA CYS A 435 12.76 -16.51 2.15
C CYS A 435 13.01 -15.94 0.76
N GLY A 436 14.27 -15.62 0.43
CA GLY A 436 14.65 -15.08 -0.88
C GLY A 436 13.94 -13.76 -1.23
N GLY A 437 13.67 -12.90 -0.24
CA GLY A 437 12.99 -11.60 -0.42
C GLY A 437 11.49 -11.69 -0.77
N ARG A 438 10.86 -12.84 -0.48
CA ARG A 438 9.45 -13.06 -0.77
C ARG A 438 8.75 -13.86 0.34
N MET A 439 7.47 -13.54 0.57
CA MET A 439 6.57 -14.29 1.46
C MET A 439 5.77 -15.30 0.63
N TRP A 440 6.07 -16.59 0.81
CA TRP A 440 5.52 -17.71 0.05
C TRP A 440 4.35 -18.33 0.77
N ARG A 441 3.26 -18.63 0.06
CA ARG A 441 2.13 -19.39 0.58
C ARG A 441 2.40 -20.91 0.39
N LEU A 442 2.25 -21.69 1.49
CA LEU A 442 2.60 -23.13 1.50
C LEU A 442 1.38 -24.05 1.61
N GLY A 443 0.26 -23.58 2.10
CA GLY A 443 -0.94 -24.43 2.21
C GLY A 443 -1.82 -24.09 3.42
N PRO A 444 -2.89 -24.85 3.65
CA PRO A 444 -3.78 -24.65 4.80
C PRO A 444 -3.10 -25.07 6.11
N ARG A 445 -3.54 -24.46 7.22
CA ARG A 445 -3.09 -24.83 8.57
C ARG A 445 -4.22 -24.80 9.58
N GLN A 446 -4.04 -25.51 10.69
CA GLN A 446 -4.92 -25.45 11.85
C GLN A 446 -4.37 -24.44 12.84
N LEU A 447 -5.22 -23.51 13.27
CA LEU A 447 -4.85 -22.53 14.29
C LEU A 447 -4.85 -23.14 15.70
N PRO A 448 -3.95 -22.73 16.61
CA PRO A 448 -3.88 -23.27 17.96
C PRO A 448 -5.19 -23.11 18.73
N TRP A 449 -5.46 -24.07 19.61
CA TRP A 449 -6.55 -24.01 20.59
C TRP A 449 -6.17 -23.17 21.82
N GLY A 450 -7.16 -22.64 22.52
CA GLY A 450 -6.98 -21.91 23.78
C GLY A 450 -6.73 -20.42 23.62
N LEU A 451 -6.72 -19.89 22.38
CA LEU A 451 -6.48 -18.49 22.07
C LEU A 451 -7.76 -17.77 21.62
N ARG A 452 -7.87 -16.50 22.01
CA ARG A 452 -8.66 -15.49 21.31
C ARG A 452 -7.77 -14.84 20.26
N LEU A 453 -8.10 -14.99 18.99
CA LEU A 453 -7.40 -14.31 17.89
C LEU A 453 -7.94 -12.89 17.75
N ASP A 454 -7.04 -11.94 17.59
CA ASP A 454 -7.36 -10.55 17.31
C ASP A 454 -6.27 -9.95 16.41
N GLY A 455 -6.60 -8.85 15.73
CA GLY A 455 -5.69 -8.14 14.86
C GLY A 455 -6.36 -6.96 14.19
N GLY A 456 -5.63 -6.21 13.42
CA GLY A 456 -6.15 -5.04 12.71
C GLY A 456 -5.03 -4.20 12.13
N SER A 457 -4.59 -3.18 12.85
CA SER A 457 -3.51 -2.30 12.42
C SER A 457 -2.17 -2.72 12.99
N ASP A 458 -1.12 -2.70 12.18
CA ASP A 458 0.29 -2.85 12.60
C ASP A 458 0.89 -1.60 13.28
N TRP A 459 0.13 -0.50 13.28
CA TRP A 459 0.51 0.75 13.92
C TRP A 459 -0.06 0.80 15.33
N VAL A 460 0.81 0.97 16.32
CA VAL A 460 0.49 0.82 17.74
C VAL A 460 1.13 1.91 18.59
N ALA A 461 0.59 2.14 19.79
CA ALA A 461 1.27 2.84 20.86
C ALA A 461 1.21 1.97 22.12
N LEU A 462 2.34 1.40 22.53
CA LEU A 462 2.43 0.36 23.54
C LEU A 462 3.14 0.87 24.80
N HIS A 463 2.59 0.55 25.97
CA HIS A 463 3.23 0.83 27.24
C HIS A 463 4.49 -0.03 27.41
N ARG A 464 5.50 0.53 28.07
CA ARG A 464 6.81 -0.08 28.27
C ARG A 464 6.74 -1.47 28.89
N ASP A 465 5.84 -1.71 29.85
CA ASP A 465 5.73 -3.02 30.51
C ASP A 465 5.28 -4.12 29.53
N PHE A 466 4.35 -3.80 28.62
CA PHE A 466 3.94 -4.75 27.59
C PHE A 466 5.05 -4.96 26.56
N CYS A 467 5.78 -3.91 26.17
CA CYS A 467 6.97 -4.05 25.30
C CYS A 467 8.01 -4.98 25.95
N SER A 468 8.25 -4.81 27.27
CA SER A 468 9.16 -5.65 28.05
C SER A 468 8.71 -7.13 28.09
N TYR A 469 7.39 -7.39 28.20
CA TYR A 469 6.84 -8.74 28.16
C TYR A 469 7.03 -9.41 26.80
N VAL A 470 6.75 -8.72 25.67
CA VAL A 470 6.79 -9.34 24.35
C VAL A 470 8.20 -9.43 23.73
N ALA A 471 9.12 -8.54 24.12
CA ALA A 471 10.42 -8.43 23.48
C ALA A 471 11.57 -9.10 24.24
N LEU A 472 11.57 -9.04 25.57
CA LEU A 472 12.67 -9.58 26.38
C LEU A 472 12.62 -11.11 26.48
N PRO A 473 13.66 -11.84 26.05
CA PRO A 473 13.69 -13.32 26.10
C PRO A 473 13.45 -13.89 27.50
N GLU A 474 13.98 -13.25 28.54
CA GLU A 474 13.85 -13.66 29.93
C GLU A 474 12.43 -13.54 30.51
N ARG A 475 11.53 -12.86 29.82
CA ARG A 475 10.11 -12.70 30.20
C ARG A 475 9.15 -13.54 29.36
N GLN A 476 9.68 -14.30 28.40
CA GLN A 476 8.85 -15.12 27.51
C GLN A 476 8.30 -16.35 28.25
N ASP A 477 6.98 -16.47 28.24
CA ASP A 477 6.24 -17.63 28.70
C ASP A 477 5.86 -18.56 27.52
N ALA A 478 5.17 -19.67 27.83
CA ALA A 478 4.72 -20.63 26.82
C ALA A 478 3.75 -19.99 25.79
N LEU A 479 2.98 -18.96 26.18
CA LEU A 479 2.10 -18.22 25.26
C LEU A 479 2.95 -17.47 24.23
N LEU A 480 3.89 -16.65 24.65
CA LEU A 480 4.72 -15.85 23.75
C LEU A 480 5.61 -16.69 22.84
N THR A 481 6.25 -17.75 23.39
CA THR A 481 7.05 -18.70 22.60
C THR A 481 6.22 -19.32 21.47
N GLY A 482 5.00 -19.76 21.79
CA GLY A 482 4.10 -20.32 20.80
C GLY A 482 3.55 -19.31 19.80
N LEU A 483 3.27 -18.06 20.24
CA LEU A 483 2.85 -16.99 19.34
C LEU A 483 3.97 -16.58 18.38
N ARG A 484 5.23 -16.50 18.83
CA ARG A 484 6.38 -16.21 17.94
C ARG A 484 6.52 -17.29 16.87
N SER A 485 6.43 -18.56 17.23
CA SER A 485 6.45 -19.67 16.25
C SER A 485 5.28 -19.60 15.26
N LEU A 486 4.05 -19.32 15.75
CA LEU A 486 2.87 -19.18 14.89
C LEU A 486 3.00 -18.02 13.91
N PHE A 487 3.37 -16.84 14.42
CA PHE A 487 3.42 -15.60 13.64
C PHE A 487 4.67 -15.48 12.78
N GLY A 488 5.74 -16.22 13.03
CA GLY A 488 6.88 -16.40 12.12
C GLY A 488 6.49 -17.03 10.77
N HIS A 489 5.35 -17.75 10.75
CA HIS A 489 4.79 -18.37 9.54
C HIS A 489 3.40 -17.83 9.17
N THR A 490 3.18 -16.54 9.43
CA THR A 490 1.90 -15.84 9.19
C THR A 490 2.13 -14.66 8.25
N LEU A 491 1.20 -14.45 7.32
CA LEU A 491 1.14 -13.24 6.51
C LEU A 491 0.75 -12.03 7.38
N LEU A 492 1.41 -10.86 7.17
CA LEU A 492 1.15 -9.63 7.92
C LEU A 492 1.14 -9.84 9.45
N PRO A 493 2.18 -10.49 10.01
CA PRO A 493 2.13 -10.94 11.41
C PRO A 493 2.04 -9.77 12.40
N ALA A 494 2.62 -8.60 12.08
CA ALA A 494 2.54 -7.41 12.91
C ALA A 494 1.10 -6.89 13.09
N GLU A 495 0.20 -7.16 12.12
CA GLU A 495 -1.22 -6.80 12.21
C GLU A 495 -2.01 -7.68 13.21
N SER A 496 -1.44 -8.78 13.69
CA SER A 496 -2.14 -9.74 14.57
C SER A 496 -1.38 -10.10 15.84
N PHE A 497 -0.05 -10.07 15.84
CA PHE A 497 0.77 -10.53 16.97
C PHE A 497 0.49 -9.75 18.26
N PHE A 498 0.62 -8.41 18.23
CA PHE A 498 0.44 -7.58 19.43
C PHE A 498 -1.00 -7.65 19.97
N HIS A 499 -1.98 -7.64 19.07
CA HIS A 499 -3.40 -7.76 19.44
C HIS A 499 -3.68 -9.11 20.12
N THR A 500 -3.22 -10.21 19.51
CA THR A 500 -3.41 -11.56 20.05
C THR A 500 -2.66 -11.75 21.38
N ALA A 501 -1.42 -11.25 21.50
CA ALA A 501 -0.66 -11.30 22.76
C ALA A 501 -1.37 -10.52 23.87
N LEU A 502 -1.86 -9.30 23.60
CA LEU A 502 -2.64 -8.51 24.55
C LEU A 502 -3.90 -9.25 25.00
N GLN A 503 -4.70 -9.79 24.08
CA GLN A 503 -5.99 -10.44 24.39
C GLN A 503 -5.85 -11.74 25.22
N ASN A 504 -4.67 -12.35 25.26
CA ASN A 504 -4.45 -13.64 25.91
C ASN A 504 -3.51 -13.57 27.13
N SER A 505 -2.82 -12.45 27.34
CA SER A 505 -1.90 -12.26 28.47
C SER A 505 -2.55 -11.49 29.62
N ALA A 506 -1.82 -11.30 30.72
CA ALA A 506 -2.22 -10.48 31.87
C ALA A 506 -2.49 -9.00 31.51
N PHE A 507 -2.07 -8.54 30.31
CA PHE A 507 -2.28 -7.18 29.83
C PHE A 507 -3.64 -6.95 29.16
N CYS A 508 -4.55 -7.93 29.16
CA CYS A 508 -5.82 -7.85 28.43
C CYS A 508 -6.75 -6.70 28.89
N SER A 509 -6.68 -6.27 30.16
CA SER A 509 -7.42 -5.13 30.69
C SER A 509 -6.85 -3.76 30.30
N SER A 510 -5.64 -3.70 29.76
CA SER A 510 -4.97 -2.46 29.35
C SER A 510 -5.29 -2.01 27.92
N VAL A 511 -6.05 -2.79 27.16
CA VAL A 511 -6.32 -2.57 25.74
C VAL A 511 -7.28 -1.41 25.53
N VAL A 512 -6.86 -0.43 24.70
CA VAL A 512 -7.69 0.65 24.17
C VAL A 512 -7.81 0.43 22.65
N ASP A 513 -9.06 0.31 22.14
CA ASP A 513 -9.34 0.07 20.71
C ASP A 513 -9.20 1.38 19.89
N ASN A 514 -8.00 1.92 19.88
CA ASN A 514 -7.60 3.10 19.11
C ASN A 514 -6.09 3.06 18.91
N ASN A 515 -5.60 3.16 17.69
CA ASN A 515 -4.17 3.22 17.39
C ASN A 515 -3.64 4.65 17.23
N LEU A 516 -4.39 5.65 17.63
CA LEU A 516 -4.07 7.08 17.56
C LEU A 516 -3.80 7.59 16.14
N ARG A 517 -4.32 6.91 15.10
CA ARG A 517 -4.02 7.22 13.68
C ARG A 517 -5.27 7.38 12.82
N LEU A 518 -5.14 8.28 11.84
CA LEU A 518 -6.01 8.39 10.69
C LEU A 518 -5.32 7.74 9.48
N VAL A 519 -5.98 6.81 8.81
CA VAL A 519 -5.46 6.13 7.61
C VAL A 519 -6.34 6.47 6.40
N ASN A 520 -5.69 6.85 5.26
CA ASN A 520 -6.41 7.24 4.05
C ASN A 520 -6.80 6.02 3.21
N TRP A 521 -7.83 5.29 3.63
CA TRP A 521 -8.34 4.16 2.86
C TRP A 521 -9.30 4.61 1.76
N LYS A 522 -8.86 4.47 0.49
CA LYS A 522 -9.69 4.55 -0.73
C LYS A 522 -9.67 3.14 -1.35
N ARG A 523 -10.53 2.23 -0.89
CA ARG A 523 -10.44 0.79 -1.15
C ARG A 523 -10.44 0.43 -2.63
N ARG A 524 -11.24 1.10 -3.46
CA ARG A 524 -11.26 0.89 -4.92
C ARG A 524 -9.89 1.10 -5.56
N GLN A 525 -9.10 2.04 -5.07
CA GLN A 525 -7.75 2.36 -5.56
C GLN A 525 -6.67 1.59 -4.80
N GLY A 526 -6.78 1.47 -3.48
CA GLY A 526 -5.77 0.87 -2.62
C GLY A 526 -5.63 -0.65 -2.71
N CYS A 527 -6.65 -1.37 -3.23
CA CYS A 527 -6.68 -2.83 -3.31
C CYS A 527 -6.42 -3.32 -4.74
N GLN A 528 -5.25 -3.00 -5.31
CA GLN A 528 -4.85 -3.34 -6.69
C GLN A 528 -3.80 -4.46 -6.77
N CYS A 529 -3.62 -5.24 -5.69
CA CYS A 529 -2.66 -6.37 -5.64
C CYS A 529 -1.22 -5.97 -5.99
N GLN A 530 -0.79 -4.75 -5.71
CA GLN A 530 0.50 -4.19 -6.09
C GLN A 530 1.71 -4.91 -5.46
N HIS A 531 1.50 -5.68 -4.38
CA HIS A 531 2.57 -6.39 -3.66
C HIS A 531 2.77 -7.86 -4.10
N ARG A 532 2.11 -8.30 -5.18
CA ARG A 532 2.23 -9.70 -5.67
C ARG A 532 3.65 -10.14 -6.04
N HIS A 533 4.54 -9.20 -6.30
CA HIS A 533 5.95 -9.49 -6.59
C HIS A 533 6.73 -9.93 -5.34
N VAL A 534 6.31 -9.54 -4.13
CA VAL A 534 6.96 -9.91 -2.85
C VAL A 534 6.10 -10.81 -1.96
N VAL A 535 4.82 -11.06 -2.30
CA VAL A 535 3.93 -11.88 -1.49
C VAL A 535 2.91 -12.65 -2.34
N ASP A 536 2.62 -13.90 -2.01
CA ASP A 536 1.61 -14.72 -2.68
C ASP A 536 0.18 -14.40 -2.17
N TRP A 537 -0.14 -13.11 -2.10
CA TRP A 537 -1.43 -12.61 -1.61
C TRP A 537 -1.81 -11.28 -2.28
N CYS A 538 -3.10 -11.02 -2.39
CA CYS A 538 -3.60 -9.75 -2.92
C CYS A 538 -3.95 -8.83 -1.74
N GLY A 539 -2.99 -8.01 -1.33
CA GLY A 539 -3.15 -7.04 -0.24
C GLY A 539 -3.62 -5.67 -0.71
N CYS A 540 -4.05 -4.87 0.26
CA CYS A 540 -4.43 -3.47 0.08
C CYS A 540 -3.40 -2.55 0.75
N SER A 541 -3.27 -1.31 0.25
CA SER A 541 -2.41 -0.28 0.83
C SER A 541 -3.16 1.05 0.86
N PRO A 542 -3.06 1.86 1.93
CA PRO A 542 -3.73 3.15 1.98
C PRO A 542 -3.14 4.13 0.94
N ASN A 543 -3.98 5.06 0.49
CA ASN A 543 -3.60 6.12 -0.44
C ASN A 543 -2.85 7.25 0.27
N VAL A 544 -2.10 8.01 -0.51
CA VAL A 544 -1.48 9.25 -0.05
C VAL A 544 -2.56 10.34 0.14
N PHE A 545 -2.46 11.11 1.23
CA PHE A 545 -3.31 12.29 1.42
C PHE A 545 -2.98 13.37 0.40
N ARG A 546 -4.01 13.94 -0.21
CA ARG A 546 -3.95 15.08 -1.13
C ARG A 546 -4.73 16.26 -0.56
N PRO A 547 -4.56 17.48 -1.06
CA PRO A 547 -5.29 18.65 -0.56
C PRO A 547 -6.81 18.48 -0.46
N ASP A 548 -7.41 17.70 -1.37
CA ASP A 548 -8.85 17.39 -1.36
C ASP A 548 -9.27 16.55 -0.13
N ASP A 549 -8.34 15.83 0.49
CA ASP A 549 -8.59 15.03 1.69
C ASP A 549 -8.50 15.86 3.00
N TRP A 550 -8.26 17.19 2.91
CA TRP A 550 -8.04 18.05 4.07
C TRP A 550 -9.19 18.05 5.08
N HIS A 551 -10.43 17.99 4.59
CA HIS A 551 -11.62 17.92 5.43
C HIS A 551 -11.58 16.74 6.42
N ARG A 552 -11.01 15.61 6.04
CA ARG A 552 -10.86 14.40 6.89
C ARG A 552 -9.84 14.64 8.01
N ILE A 553 -8.80 15.41 7.75
CA ILE A 553 -7.80 15.79 8.77
C ILE A 553 -8.44 16.76 9.76
N ARG A 554 -9.16 17.77 9.30
CA ARG A 554 -9.89 18.71 10.17
C ARG A 554 -10.86 18.01 11.11
N ALA A 555 -11.53 16.97 10.65
CA ALA A 555 -12.46 16.16 11.45
C ALA A 555 -11.79 15.40 12.62
N THR A 556 -10.45 15.36 12.70
CA THR A 556 -9.73 14.73 13.82
C THR A 556 -9.40 15.69 14.96
N ARG A 557 -9.75 16.99 14.87
CA ARG A 557 -9.33 18.04 15.81
C ARG A 557 -9.59 17.65 17.28
N ASP A 558 -10.81 17.20 17.58
CA ASP A 558 -11.27 16.90 18.95
C ASP A 558 -11.21 15.40 19.27
N ARG A 559 -10.75 14.59 18.32
CA ARG A 559 -10.61 13.13 18.50
C ARG A 559 -9.21 12.78 19.00
N PRO A 560 -9.02 11.67 19.76
CA PRO A 560 -7.69 11.18 20.19
C PRO A 560 -6.96 10.51 19.02
N VAL A 561 -6.67 11.29 17.99
CA VAL A 561 -5.92 10.92 16.78
C VAL A 561 -4.74 11.88 16.65
N PHE A 562 -3.53 11.36 16.66
CA PHE A 562 -2.30 12.15 16.72
C PHE A 562 -1.43 12.03 15.46
N PHE A 563 -1.61 11.00 14.67
CA PHE A 563 -0.86 10.76 13.43
C PHE A 563 -1.81 10.47 12.29
N ALA A 564 -1.32 10.69 11.06
CA ALA A 564 -1.99 10.19 9.86
C ALA A 564 -0.98 9.60 8.86
N ARG A 565 -1.50 8.81 7.91
CA ARG A 565 -0.75 8.19 6.83
C ARG A 565 -1.63 7.89 5.62
N LYS A 566 -1.07 7.97 4.37
CA LYS A 566 0.32 8.17 4.01
C LYS A 566 0.56 9.61 3.53
N PHE A 567 1.77 10.09 3.76
CA PHE A 567 2.27 11.33 3.17
C PHE A 567 3.54 11.00 2.37
N GLU A 568 3.53 11.29 1.08
CA GLU A 568 4.67 11.12 0.18
C GLU A 568 4.90 12.44 -0.55
N PRO A 569 6.04 13.13 -0.34
CA PRO A 569 6.28 14.46 -0.94
C PRO A 569 6.28 14.46 -2.47
N VAL A 570 6.63 13.32 -3.10
CA VAL A 570 6.59 13.16 -4.56
C VAL A 570 5.15 13.03 -5.12
N VAL A 571 4.15 12.82 -4.26
CA VAL A 571 2.72 12.77 -4.62
C VAL A 571 2.03 14.09 -4.27
N SER A 572 2.23 14.58 -3.03
CA SER A 572 1.75 15.89 -2.61
C SER A 572 2.57 16.45 -1.46
N ARG A 573 3.47 17.36 -1.79
CA ARG A 573 4.21 18.13 -0.81
C ARG A 573 3.33 19.17 -0.14
N ARG A 574 2.42 19.82 -0.89
CA ARG A 574 1.49 20.85 -0.36
C ARG A 574 0.75 20.35 0.87
N MET A 575 0.40 19.07 0.89
CA MET A 575 -0.28 18.45 2.02
C MET A 575 0.58 18.43 3.29
N VAL A 576 1.87 18.13 3.17
CA VAL A 576 2.80 18.13 4.30
C VAL A 576 3.06 19.56 4.79
N ASP A 577 3.26 20.53 3.87
CA ASP A 577 3.45 21.94 4.21
C ASP A 577 2.21 22.54 4.91
N GLN A 578 1.01 22.10 4.51
CA GLN A 578 -0.24 22.48 5.16
C GLN A 578 -0.35 21.92 6.58
N LEU A 579 0.09 20.66 6.77
CA LEU A 579 0.13 20.03 8.11
C LEU A 579 1.11 20.72 9.05
N GLU A 580 2.31 21.07 8.60
CA GLU A 580 3.29 21.77 9.44
C GLU A 580 2.72 23.09 9.96
N ARG A 581 2.04 23.86 9.12
CA ARG A 581 1.36 25.10 9.56
C ARG A 581 0.24 24.80 10.56
N TRP A 582 -0.58 23.78 10.29
CA TRP A 582 -1.65 23.36 11.19
C TRP A 582 -1.15 22.99 12.59
N ILE A 583 -0.02 22.31 12.67
CA ILE A 583 0.58 21.88 13.94
C ILE A 583 1.17 23.10 14.66
N SER A 584 1.80 24.03 13.93
CA SER A 584 2.45 25.19 14.51
C SER A 584 1.48 26.26 15.00
N ASP A 585 0.31 26.42 14.35
CA ASP A 585 -0.72 27.38 14.72
C ASP A 585 -2.14 26.80 14.53
N PRO A 586 -2.58 25.96 15.50
CA PRO A 586 -3.91 25.33 15.42
C PRO A 586 -5.08 26.33 15.51
N ALA A 587 -4.86 27.55 15.97
CA ALA A 587 -5.89 28.56 16.15
C ALA A 587 -6.14 29.39 14.86
N SER A 588 -5.20 29.41 13.94
CA SER A 588 -5.27 30.22 12.71
C SER A 588 -6.08 29.53 11.60
N GLU A 589 -7.39 29.41 11.77
CA GLU A 589 -8.27 28.94 10.68
C GLU A 589 -8.25 29.90 9.46
N ALA A 590 -8.03 31.19 9.68
CA ALA A 590 -7.95 32.18 8.61
C ALA A 590 -6.70 32.03 7.73
N SER A 591 -5.58 31.59 8.29
CA SER A 591 -4.34 31.26 7.54
C SER A 591 -4.50 30.04 6.62
N MET A 592 -5.48 29.19 6.88
CA MET A 592 -5.72 27.93 6.18
C MET A 592 -6.63 28.08 4.95
N ALA A 593 -7.41 29.15 4.86
CA ALA A 593 -8.21 29.48 3.68
C ALA A 593 -7.37 30.09 2.56
N ALA A 594 -6.19 30.64 2.89
CA ALA A 594 -5.26 31.11 1.87
C ALA A 594 -4.70 29.89 1.09
N PRO A 595 -4.71 29.92 -0.24
CA PRO A 595 -4.06 28.88 -1.02
C PRO A 595 -2.60 28.78 -0.54
N VAL A 596 -2.20 27.57 -0.15
CA VAL A 596 -0.80 27.26 0.15
C VAL A 596 -0.07 27.47 -1.16
N VAL A 597 0.51 28.63 -1.34
CA VAL A 597 1.55 28.83 -2.33
C VAL A 597 2.71 28.00 -1.80
N ALA A 598 2.86 26.79 -2.32
CA ALA A 598 4.03 25.96 -2.04
C ALA A 598 5.18 26.55 -2.85
N ASP A 599 5.76 27.65 -2.36
CA ASP A 599 6.87 28.35 -3.00
C ASP A 599 8.21 27.69 -2.69
N ALA A 600 8.20 26.44 -2.23
CA ALA A 600 9.42 25.77 -1.85
C ALA A 600 9.68 24.52 -2.71
N GLY A 601 10.95 24.27 -3.04
CA GLY A 601 11.43 23.10 -3.73
C GLY A 601 11.45 21.84 -2.85
N TYR A 602 11.39 20.67 -3.48
CA TYR A 602 11.64 19.38 -2.84
C TYR A 602 12.63 18.58 -3.67
N TRP A 603 13.61 18.00 -3.00
CA TRP A 603 14.69 17.24 -3.61
C TRP A 603 14.71 15.83 -3.04
N GLN A 604 14.85 14.84 -3.91
CA GLN A 604 15.00 13.45 -3.50
C GLN A 604 16.10 12.77 -4.31
N SER A 605 17.10 12.21 -3.63
CA SER A 605 18.16 11.46 -4.31
C SER A 605 17.57 10.31 -5.13
N GLN A 606 18.04 10.18 -6.38
CA GLN A 606 17.71 9.11 -7.30
C GLN A 606 18.84 8.12 -7.48
N TYR A 607 20.08 8.61 -7.48
CA TYR A 607 21.27 7.82 -7.72
C TYR A 607 22.49 8.39 -7.01
N GLU A 608 23.32 7.52 -6.46
CA GLU A 608 24.66 7.78 -5.95
C GLU A 608 25.57 6.58 -6.30
N PRO A 609 26.85 6.78 -6.68
CA PRO A 609 27.77 5.69 -7.02
C PRO A 609 28.12 4.74 -5.86
N LEU A 610 27.92 5.19 -4.61
CA LEU A 610 28.17 4.41 -3.39
C LEU A 610 26.98 3.55 -2.97
N ASP A 611 25.88 3.52 -3.74
CA ASP A 611 24.76 2.64 -3.48
C ASP A 611 25.09 1.24 -4.00
N ASP A 612 25.37 0.31 -3.09
CA ASP A 612 25.63 -1.10 -3.43
C ASP A 612 24.42 -1.79 -4.10
N ASP A 613 23.22 -1.30 -3.79
CA ASP A 613 21.93 -1.73 -4.37
C ASP A 613 21.44 -0.74 -5.44
N ALA A 614 22.31 -0.23 -6.28
CA ALA A 614 21.94 0.69 -7.35
C ALA A 614 20.88 0.05 -8.25
N THR A 615 19.61 0.33 -7.96
CA THR A 615 18.43 -0.08 -8.76
C THR A 615 18.35 0.68 -10.09
N VAL A 616 19.44 1.34 -10.48
CA VAL A 616 19.53 2.15 -11.69
C VAL A 616 19.98 1.24 -12.83
N GLU A 617 19.10 1.11 -13.84
CA GLU A 617 19.39 0.33 -15.04
C GLU A 617 20.43 1.03 -15.91
N ASP A 618 21.20 0.24 -16.69
CA ASP A 618 22.32 0.75 -17.52
C ASP A 618 21.93 1.91 -18.44
N HIS A 619 20.73 1.89 -19.00
CA HIS A 619 20.27 2.99 -19.86
C HIS A 619 19.99 4.28 -19.08
N GLN A 620 19.65 4.21 -17.78
CA GLN A 620 19.48 5.39 -16.92
C GLN A 620 20.86 5.99 -16.59
N LEU A 621 21.86 5.15 -16.27
CA LEU A 621 23.22 5.63 -16.05
C LEU A 621 23.79 6.31 -17.30
N THR A 622 23.53 5.71 -18.48
CA THR A 622 23.88 6.31 -19.79
C THR A 622 23.23 7.70 -19.95
N ALA A 623 21.96 7.83 -19.57
CA ALA A 623 21.27 9.13 -19.58
C ALA A 623 21.91 10.14 -18.65
N TYR A 624 22.25 9.75 -17.41
CA TYR A 624 22.85 10.65 -16.42
C TYR A 624 24.22 11.17 -16.89
N GLN A 625 25.04 10.29 -17.49
CA GLN A 625 26.31 10.69 -18.10
C GLN A 625 26.08 11.68 -19.27
N SER A 626 25.11 11.43 -20.13
CA SER A 626 24.78 12.31 -21.26
C SER A 626 24.22 13.66 -20.79
N LEU A 627 23.34 13.67 -19.77
CA LEU A 627 22.83 14.90 -19.14
C LEU A 627 23.98 15.74 -18.56
N THR A 628 24.98 15.09 -17.95
CA THR A 628 26.19 15.76 -17.46
C THR A 628 26.99 16.39 -18.62
N ARG A 629 27.19 15.66 -19.74
CA ARG A 629 27.85 16.21 -20.94
C ARG A 629 27.07 17.37 -21.54
N LEU A 630 25.72 17.27 -21.58
CA LEU A 630 24.85 18.37 -22.00
C LEU A 630 25.04 19.63 -21.12
N ALA A 631 25.09 19.45 -19.80
CA ALA A 631 25.35 20.54 -18.87
C ALA A 631 26.73 21.17 -19.11
N LEU A 632 27.77 20.35 -19.22
CA LEU A 632 29.14 20.81 -19.53
C LEU A 632 29.24 21.58 -20.85
N SER A 633 28.51 21.17 -21.89
CA SER A 633 28.54 21.85 -23.18
C SER A 633 27.81 23.20 -23.19
N ARG A 634 26.95 23.44 -22.22
CA ARG A 634 26.11 24.67 -22.15
C ARG A 634 26.56 25.67 -21.07
N ALA A 635 27.15 25.18 -20.00
CA ALA A 635 27.83 26.05 -19.04
C ALA A 635 29.12 26.54 -19.72
N GLU A 636 29.33 27.84 -19.75
CA GLU A 636 30.58 28.46 -20.27
C GLU A 636 31.77 28.11 -19.38
N PHE A 637 32.14 26.83 -19.38
CA PHE A 637 33.32 26.35 -18.68
C PHE A 637 34.55 26.69 -19.54
N THR A 638 35.40 27.56 -19.07
CA THR A 638 36.66 27.94 -19.71
C THR A 638 37.76 26.91 -19.58
N CYS A 639 37.44 25.70 -19.09
CA CYS A 639 38.40 24.62 -18.92
C CYS A 639 38.75 23.94 -20.24
N SER A 640 39.99 24.11 -20.69
CA SER A 640 40.52 23.61 -21.97
C SER A 640 40.68 22.08 -22.07
N ARG A 641 40.44 21.31 -20.99
CA ARG A 641 40.48 19.83 -21.01
C ARG A 641 39.41 19.25 -20.07
N PRO A 642 38.41 18.47 -20.60
CA PRO A 642 37.68 17.58 -19.75
C PRO A 642 38.65 16.54 -19.12
N PRO A 643 38.37 16.07 -17.89
CA PRO A 643 39.20 15.04 -17.28
C PRO A 643 39.29 13.81 -18.17
N GLU A 644 40.45 13.19 -18.29
CA GLU A 644 40.63 11.91 -19.01
C GLU A 644 39.73 10.86 -18.35
N GLY A 645 38.75 10.30 -19.08
CA GLY A 645 37.77 9.37 -18.58
C GLY A 645 36.33 9.92 -18.48
N GLY A 646 36.11 11.20 -18.80
CA GLY A 646 34.77 11.85 -18.71
C GLY A 646 34.42 12.27 -17.28
N PRO A 647 33.34 13.08 -17.13
CA PRO A 647 32.89 13.54 -15.83
C PRO A 647 32.26 12.40 -15.03
N HIS A 648 32.78 12.12 -13.85
CA HIS A 648 32.16 11.17 -12.93
C HIS A 648 30.88 11.77 -12.32
N VAL A 649 29.73 11.16 -12.61
CA VAL A 649 28.45 11.51 -11.98
C VAL A 649 28.51 11.10 -10.50
N ARG A 650 28.37 12.06 -9.60
CA ARG A 650 28.40 11.88 -8.14
C ARG A 650 27.03 11.68 -7.53
N GLY A 651 26.02 12.18 -8.20
CA GLY A 651 24.66 12.03 -7.74
C GLY A 651 23.65 12.57 -8.73
N VAL A 652 22.45 12.05 -8.64
CA VAL A 652 21.30 12.55 -9.38
C VAL A 652 20.15 12.66 -8.40
N SER A 653 19.51 13.84 -8.36
CA SER A 653 18.32 14.08 -7.53
C SER A 653 17.12 14.49 -8.38
N LEU A 654 15.96 14.03 -8.00
CA LEU A 654 14.68 14.52 -8.52
C LEU A 654 14.40 15.89 -7.88
N TYR A 655 14.01 16.86 -8.69
CA TYR A 655 13.60 18.18 -8.23
C TYR A 655 12.12 18.43 -8.52
N PHE A 656 11.38 18.82 -7.48
CA PHE A 656 9.96 19.17 -7.54
C PHE A 656 9.75 20.60 -7.07
N TYR A 657 8.80 21.28 -7.68
CA TYR A 657 8.30 22.56 -7.20
C TYR A 657 6.79 22.46 -7.01
N GLY A 658 6.32 22.72 -5.80
CA GLY A 658 4.98 22.32 -5.42
C GLY A 658 4.82 20.80 -5.54
N ASP A 659 3.73 20.34 -6.18
CA ASP A 659 3.46 18.92 -6.43
C ASP A 659 3.91 18.47 -7.85
N GLN A 660 4.73 19.27 -8.54
CA GLN A 660 5.12 18.99 -9.92
C GLN A 660 6.62 18.69 -10.05
N PHE A 661 6.93 17.61 -10.76
CA PHE A 661 8.29 17.28 -11.16
C PHE A 661 8.82 18.32 -12.14
N GLN A 662 9.96 18.95 -11.83
CA GLN A 662 10.60 19.99 -12.64
C GLN A 662 11.77 19.46 -13.46
N GLY A 663 12.48 18.44 -12.95
CA GLY A 663 13.62 17.87 -13.63
C GLY A 663 14.63 17.20 -12.71
N LEU A 664 15.82 17.03 -13.22
CA LEU A 664 16.94 16.39 -12.53
C LEU A 664 17.99 17.41 -12.13
N LEU A 665 18.54 17.22 -10.94
CA LEU A 665 19.78 17.83 -10.50
C LEU A 665 20.88 16.79 -10.65
N VAL A 666 21.89 17.09 -11.45
CA VAL A 666 23.02 16.17 -11.70
C VAL A 666 24.29 16.80 -11.13
N SER A 667 24.96 16.09 -10.23
CA SER A 667 26.20 16.55 -9.62
C SER A 667 27.39 15.73 -10.13
N TRP A 668 28.52 16.42 -10.37
CA TRP A 668 29.78 15.82 -10.81
C TRP A 668 30.98 16.58 -10.25
N GLY A 669 32.18 16.01 -10.41
CA GLY A 669 33.45 16.62 -9.99
C GLY A 669 34.18 15.83 -8.93
N SER A 670 35.17 16.46 -8.29
CA SER A 670 35.95 15.90 -7.18
C SER A 670 35.31 16.20 -5.82
N PRO A 671 35.69 15.54 -4.73
CA PRO A 671 35.20 15.87 -3.38
C PRO A 671 35.45 17.33 -2.97
N SER A 672 36.54 17.94 -3.50
CA SER A 672 36.92 19.32 -3.19
C SER A 672 36.32 20.38 -4.13
N ALA A 673 35.83 19.97 -5.31
CA ALA A 673 35.23 20.87 -6.31
C ALA A 673 34.14 20.17 -7.07
N SER A 674 32.93 20.23 -6.54
CA SER A 674 31.72 19.64 -7.14
C SER A 674 30.85 20.71 -7.76
N THR A 675 30.17 20.34 -8.86
CA THR A 675 29.21 21.18 -9.58
C THR A 675 27.88 20.47 -9.60
N GLU A 676 26.80 21.20 -9.45
CA GLU A 676 25.43 20.71 -9.67
C GLU A 676 24.77 21.48 -10.81
N ALA A 677 24.08 20.78 -11.69
CA ALA A 677 23.29 21.37 -12.76
C ALA A 677 21.83 20.93 -12.72
N PHE A 678 20.97 21.87 -13.05
CA PHE A 678 19.54 21.65 -13.23
C PHE A 678 19.19 21.45 -14.72
N LEU A 679 18.57 20.30 -15.01
CA LEU A 679 18.08 19.94 -16.33
C LEU A 679 16.60 19.58 -16.24
N SER A 680 15.78 20.18 -17.13
CA SER A 680 14.35 19.95 -17.17
C SER A 680 13.93 19.19 -18.44
N PRO A 681 12.95 18.26 -18.34
CA PRO A 681 12.41 17.61 -19.54
C PRO A 681 11.63 18.60 -20.39
N ARG A 682 11.71 18.43 -21.72
CA ARG A 682 10.86 19.18 -22.66
C ARG A 682 9.47 18.57 -22.69
N ASN A 683 8.46 19.40 -22.75
CA ASN A 683 7.09 18.93 -22.97
C ASN A 683 6.87 18.62 -24.46
N HIS A 684 6.64 17.37 -24.78
CA HIS A 684 6.37 16.89 -26.11
C HIS A 684 4.90 16.58 -26.37
N GLN A 685 4.03 16.77 -25.39
CA GLN A 685 2.59 16.68 -25.60
C GLN A 685 2.13 17.83 -26.48
N ARG A 686 1.43 17.50 -27.55
CA ARG A 686 0.74 18.45 -28.43
C ARG A 686 -0.73 18.01 -28.56
N ASN A 687 -1.63 18.96 -28.39
CA ASN A 687 -3.03 18.72 -28.69
C ASN A 687 -3.20 18.60 -30.21
N GLY A 688 -4.16 17.80 -30.62
CA GLY A 688 -4.47 17.62 -32.03
C GLY A 688 -5.29 18.77 -32.62
N ASP A 689 -6.17 18.43 -33.54
CA ASP A 689 -7.05 19.37 -34.23
C ASP A 689 -7.86 20.22 -33.22
N ALA A 690 -7.66 21.54 -33.26
CA ALA A 690 -8.32 22.49 -32.36
C ALA A 690 -9.84 22.59 -32.59
N ASP A 691 -10.29 22.31 -33.82
CA ASP A 691 -11.71 22.31 -34.18
C ASP A 691 -12.43 21.05 -33.69
N LEU A 692 -11.71 20.12 -33.11
CA LEU A 692 -12.28 18.88 -32.58
C LEU A 692 -12.60 19.07 -31.09
N PRO A 693 -13.87 19.09 -30.66
CA PRO A 693 -14.23 19.25 -29.22
C PRO A 693 -13.61 18.17 -28.32
N VAL A 694 -13.29 17.01 -28.88
CA VAL A 694 -12.63 15.90 -28.19
C VAL A 694 -11.19 16.23 -27.81
N SER A 695 -10.46 17.03 -28.62
CA SER A 695 -9.09 17.41 -28.33
C SER A 695 -8.98 18.22 -27.03
N ALA A 696 -9.96 19.06 -26.70
CA ALA A 696 -10.02 19.82 -25.48
C ALA A 696 -10.25 18.94 -24.21
N ARG A 697 -10.79 17.73 -24.39
CA ARG A 697 -10.98 16.78 -23.27
C ARG A 697 -9.68 16.09 -22.86
N LEU A 698 -8.72 15.90 -23.75
CA LEU A 698 -7.44 15.27 -23.46
C LEU A 698 -6.56 16.26 -22.67
N ARG A 699 -6.48 16.07 -21.36
CA ARG A 699 -5.74 16.96 -20.44
C ARG A 699 -4.29 16.54 -20.26
N LEU A 700 -4.04 15.23 -20.25
CA LEU A 700 -2.73 14.66 -20.02
C LEU A 700 -2.52 13.46 -20.95
N LEU A 701 -1.33 13.37 -21.54
CA LEU A 701 -0.85 12.21 -22.30
C LEU A 701 0.63 12.03 -22.02
N GLN A 702 0.98 10.97 -21.29
CA GLN A 702 2.34 10.67 -20.88
C GLN A 702 2.66 9.19 -21.11
N VAL A 703 3.93 8.90 -21.39
CA VAL A 703 4.45 7.53 -21.52
C VAL A 703 5.50 7.29 -20.44
N GLY A 704 5.41 6.13 -19.78
CA GLY A 704 6.36 5.68 -18.77
C GLY A 704 6.20 4.18 -18.49
N SER A 705 7.07 3.62 -17.65
CA SER A 705 7.11 2.18 -17.36
C SER A 705 6.57 1.81 -15.99
N GLN A 706 6.68 2.71 -15.00
CA GLN A 706 6.35 2.45 -13.60
C GLN A 706 5.03 3.13 -13.21
N TYR A 707 3.92 2.54 -13.64
CA TYR A 707 2.61 3.02 -13.26
C TYR A 707 2.21 2.56 -11.86
N ASP A 708 1.84 3.51 -11.01
CA ASP A 708 1.22 3.26 -9.71
C ASP A 708 -0.31 3.34 -9.85
N PRO A 709 -1.01 2.19 -9.87
CA PRO A 709 -2.47 2.17 -10.02
C PRO A 709 -3.21 2.74 -8.81
N LYS A 710 -2.59 2.70 -7.64
CA LYS A 710 -3.14 3.25 -6.41
C LYS A 710 -3.17 4.79 -6.45
N GLU A 711 -2.07 5.42 -6.84
CA GLU A 711 -1.96 6.88 -6.92
C GLU A 711 -2.30 7.42 -8.32
N GLN A 712 -2.56 6.55 -9.29
CA GLN A 712 -2.89 6.89 -10.68
C GLN A 712 -1.86 7.82 -11.34
N MET A 713 -0.57 7.50 -11.15
CA MET A 713 0.53 8.29 -11.68
C MET A 713 1.72 7.40 -12.07
N LEU A 714 2.63 7.97 -12.88
CA LEU A 714 3.91 7.33 -13.21
C LEU A 714 4.94 7.67 -12.13
N ARG A 715 5.66 6.66 -11.61
CA ARG A 715 6.72 6.81 -10.58
C ARG A 715 8.10 7.01 -11.21
N ASP A 716 8.31 6.63 -12.43
CA ASP A 716 9.51 6.91 -13.24
C ASP A 716 9.49 8.37 -13.75
N PHE A 717 9.62 9.34 -12.84
CA PHE A 717 9.48 10.78 -13.12
C PHE A 717 10.32 11.27 -14.31
N PRO A 718 11.59 10.85 -14.47
CA PRO A 718 12.41 11.24 -15.64
C PRO A 718 11.95 10.58 -16.94
N ARG A 719 11.19 9.48 -16.88
CA ARG A 719 10.71 8.70 -18.05
C ARG A 719 11.83 8.31 -19.01
N LEU A 720 12.94 7.91 -18.46
CA LEU A 720 14.09 7.38 -19.21
C LEU A 720 13.83 5.89 -19.43
N LEU A 721 13.47 5.50 -20.65
CA LEU A 721 13.17 4.12 -21.01
C LEU A 721 14.35 3.49 -21.74
N GLY A 722 14.51 2.18 -21.58
CA GLY A 722 15.48 1.37 -22.31
C GLY A 722 14.82 0.35 -23.24
N PRO A 723 15.56 -0.42 -24.02
CA PRO A 723 15.03 -1.38 -24.98
C PRO A 723 14.21 -2.52 -24.35
N ARG A 724 14.44 -2.81 -23.06
CA ARG A 724 13.71 -3.84 -22.31
C ARG A 724 12.58 -3.29 -21.46
N SER A 725 12.41 -1.97 -21.39
CA SER A 725 11.35 -1.32 -20.63
C SER A 725 9.96 -1.67 -21.18
N GLU A 726 8.94 -1.55 -20.34
CA GLU A 726 7.54 -1.81 -20.66
C GLU A 726 6.74 -0.50 -20.71
N PRO A 727 6.77 0.24 -21.83
CA PRO A 727 6.08 1.51 -21.91
C PRO A 727 4.57 1.34 -21.85
N GLY A 728 3.92 2.27 -21.14
CA GLY A 728 2.48 2.38 -21.10
C GLY A 728 2.05 3.85 -21.17
N ALA A 729 0.86 4.08 -21.67
CA ALA A 729 0.26 5.40 -21.80
C ALA A 729 -0.61 5.73 -20.60
N LEU A 730 -0.25 6.78 -19.84
CA LEU A 730 -1.09 7.43 -18.86
C LEU A 730 -1.79 8.61 -19.52
N HIS A 731 -3.11 8.62 -19.50
CA HIS A 731 -3.90 9.69 -20.12
C HIS A 731 -5.08 10.09 -19.24
N SER A 732 -5.34 11.41 -19.19
CA SER A 732 -6.43 11.98 -18.40
C SER A 732 -7.38 12.78 -19.28
N TRP A 733 -8.67 12.58 -19.04
CA TRP A 733 -9.76 13.16 -19.82
C TRP A 733 -10.67 14.00 -18.94
N GLY A 734 -11.10 15.15 -19.47
CA GLY A 734 -12.17 15.94 -18.85
C GLY A 734 -13.55 15.34 -19.12
N ALA A 735 -14.60 15.88 -18.49
CA ALA A 735 -15.99 15.49 -18.73
C ALA A 735 -16.42 15.76 -20.19
N GLY A 736 -17.36 14.96 -20.73
CA GLY A 736 -17.92 15.10 -22.07
C GLY A 736 -18.68 13.82 -22.48
N ARG A 737 -19.09 13.70 -23.75
CA ARG A 737 -19.78 12.48 -24.25
C ARG A 737 -18.82 11.28 -24.24
N ALA A 738 -19.36 10.09 -23.92
CA ALA A 738 -18.60 8.85 -24.04
C ALA A 738 -18.16 8.64 -25.52
N LEU A 739 -16.92 8.18 -25.72
CA LEU A 739 -16.33 8.00 -27.05
C LEU A 739 -15.27 6.90 -27.03
N ALA A 740 -14.94 6.38 -28.20
CA ALA A 740 -13.79 5.50 -28.39
C ALA A 740 -12.67 6.24 -29.11
N VAL A 741 -11.44 6.09 -28.65
CA VAL A 741 -10.24 6.68 -29.24
C VAL A 741 -9.24 5.59 -29.58
N THR A 742 -8.52 5.77 -30.68
CA THR A 742 -7.50 4.84 -31.16
C THR A 742 -6.13 5.35 -30.77
N PHE A 743 -5.37 4.56 -30.02
CA PHE A 743 -3.97 4.80 -29.69
C PHE A 743 -3.09 4.12 -30.70
N VAL A 744 -2.11 4.84 -31.26
CA VAL A 744 -1.16 4.33 -32.25
C VAL A 744 0.27 4.63 -31.78
N TRP A 745 1.08 3.58 -31.64
CA TRP A 745 2.48 3.67 -31.27
C TRP A 745 3.38 3.56 -32.49
N VAL A 746 4.25 4.53 -32.67
CA VAL A 746 5.14 4.62 -33.82
C VAL A 746 6.59 4.67 -33.36
N ASP A 747 7.42 3.77 -33.87
CA ASP A 747 8.85 3.66 -33.55
C ASP A 747 9.71 4.71 -34.27
N PRO A 748 11.01 4.85 -33.99
CA PRO A 748 11.90 5.81 -34.67
C PRO A 748 12.02 5.60 -36.17
N ALA A 749 11.83 4.38 -36.68
CA ALA A 749 11.82 4.06 -38.12
C ALA A 749 10.46 4.28 -38.80
N LYS A 750 9.50 4.91 -38.12
CA LYS A 750 8.11 5.09 -38.58
C LYS A 750 7.35 3.78 -38.82
N VAL A 751 7.74 2.72 -38.12
CA VAL A 751 7.01 1.46 -38.07
C VAL A 751 5.91 1.58 -37.02
N VAL A 752 4.69 1.19 -37.36
CA VAL A 752 3.58 1.09 -36.39
C VAL A 752 3.84 -0.10 -35.49
N ALA A 753 4.18 0.17 -34.24
CA ALA A 753 4.50 -0.85 -33.24
C ALA A 753 3.24 -1.49 -32.64
N GLY A 754 2.15 -0.75 -32.58
CA GLY A 754 0.88 -1.25 -32.06
C GLY A 754 -0.25 -0.23 -32.15
N SER A 755 -1.47 -0.72 -32.16
CA SER A 755 -2.69 0.08 -32.13
C SER A 755 -3.76 -0.64 -31.32
N TYR A 756 -4.55 0.12 -30.56
CA TYR A 756 -5.70 -0.37 -29.79
C TYR A 756 -6.72 0.73 -29.55
N GLU A 757 -7.96 0.35 -29.36
CA GLU A 757 -9.04 1.26 -28.99
C GLU A 757 -9.21 1.35 -27.47
N VAL A 758 -9.50 2.56 -27.00
CA VAL A 758 -9.82 2.86 -25.60
C VAL A 758 -11.16 3.58 -25.53
N ARG A 759 -12.06 3.05 -24.73
CA ARG A 759 -13.33 3.70 -24.41
C ARG A 759 -13.13 4.74 -23.31
N VAL A 760 -13.53 5.96 -23.57
CA VAL A 760 -13.51 7.10 -22.64
C VAL A 760 -14.95 7.39 -22.22
N GLU A 761 -15.24 7.25 -20.93
CA GLU A 761 -16.56 7.48 -20.38
C GLU A 761 -16.91 8.98 -20.28
N SER A 762 -18.14 9.33 -19.93
CA SER A 762 -18.61 10.72 -19.90
C SER A 762 -18.00 11.57 -18.79
N GLY A 763 -17.65 10.97 -17.64
CA GLY A 763 -17.03 11.66 -16.51
C GLY A 763 -15.55 11.94 -16.69
N PRO A 764 -14.96 12.78 -15.82
CA PRO A 764 -13.51 12.96 -15.75
C PRO A 764 -12.84 11.66 -15.28
N GLN A 765 -11.77 11.23 -15.95
CA GLN A 765 -11.08 9.97 -15.62
C GLN A 765 -9.61 10.00 -16.01
N THR A 766 -8.82 9.20 -15.28
CA THR A 766 -7.43 8.91 -15.60
C THR A 766 -7.28 7.40 -15.84
N LEU A 767 -6.71 7.04 -16.98
CA LEU A 767 -6.57 5.68 -17.45
C LEU A 767 -5.11 5.37 -17.78
N PHE A 768 -4.75 4.10 -17.64
CA PHE A 768 -3.42 3.61 -18.04
C PHE A 768 -3.57 2.35 -18.87
N HIS A 769 -2.92 2.33 -20.03
CA HIS A 769 -2.90 1.18 -20.93
C HIS A 769 -1.48 0.85 -21.34
N ARG A 770 -1.13 -0.43 -21.28
CA ARG A 770 0.18 -0.96 -21.64
C ARG A 770 0.00 -1.97 -22.76
N PRO A 771 0.59 -1.71 -23.95
CA PRO A 771 0.67 -2.72 -25.00
C PRO A 771 1.72 -3.78 -24.63
N ASP A 772 1.50 -5.00 -25.09
CA ASP A 772 2.46 -6.12 -24.94
C ASP A 772 3.36 -6.19 -26.17
N PHE A 773 4.41 -5.36 -26.17
CA PHE A 773 5.37 -5.31 -27.27
C PHE A 773 6.40 -6.44 -27.17
N ARG A 774 6.72 -7.05 -28.31
CA ARG A 774 7.95 -7.86 -28.46
C ARG A 774 9.18 -6.99 -28.23
N LYS A 775 10.11 -7.49 -27.48
CA LYS A 775 11.37 -6.82 -27.14
C LYS A 775 12.52 -7.40 -27.92
N PRO A 776 13.58 -6.64 -28.12
CA PRO A 776 13.85 -5.29 -27.57
C PRO A 776 13.11 -4.18 -28.36
N LEU A 777 12.80 -3.06 -27.66
CA LEU A 777 12.31 -1.83 -28.32
C LEU A 777 13.49 -1.14 -29.05
N ARG A 778 13.23 -0.63 -30.25
CA ARG A 778 14.27 0.13 -30.99
C ARG A 778 14.60 1.44 -30.27
N PRO A 779 15.88 1.73 -29.97
CA PRO A 779 16.28 3.02 -29.41
C PRO A 779 16.02 4.19 -30.32
N GLY A 780 15.74 5.36 -29.72
CA GLY A 780 15.44 6.61 -30.44
C GLY A 780 14.15 7.26 -29.97
N ALA A 781 13.69 8.23 -30.72
CA ALA A 781 12.49 9.00 -30.43
C ALA A 781 11.22 8.33 -30.94
N TRP A 782 10.39 7.87 -30.06
CA TRP A 782 9.08 7.27 -30.33
C TRP A 782 7.98 8.32 -30.33
N THR A 783 6.86 8.03 -30.98
CA THR A 783 5.67 8.87 -31.02
C THR A 783 4.44 8.04 -30.62
N LEU A 784 3.63 8.57 -29.72
CA LEU A 784 2.30 8.06 -29.39
C LEU A 784 1.27 9.04 -29.94
N LEU A 785 0.38 8.54 -30.79
CA LEU A 785 -0.71 9.28 -31.43
C LEU A 785 -2.05 8.81 -30.86
N VAL A 786 -3.00 9.74 -30.69
CA VAL A 786 -4.36 9.44 -30.25
C VAL A 786 -5.33 10.01 -31.29
N PHE A 787 -6.16 9.14 -31.86
CA PHE A 787 -7.13 9.51 -32.91
C PHE A 787 -8.57 9.32 -32.42
N TYR A 788 -9.46 10.17 -32.87
CA TYR A 788 -10.90 10.00 -32.85
C TYR A 788 -11.42 10.07 -34.29
N GLU A 789 -12.04 8.99 -34.78
CA GLU A 789 -12.49 8.88 -36.18
C GLU A 789 -11.37 9.26 -37.17
N TRP A 790 -10.14 8.82 -36.93
CA TRP A 790 -8.92 9.10 -37.71
C TRP A 790 -8.52 10.59 -37.75
N ARG A 791 -9.14 11.45 -36.95
CA ARG A 791 -8.67 12.82 -36.74
C ARG A 791 -7.78 12.85 -35.48
N LEU A 792 -6.65 13.52 -35.55
CA LEU A 792 -5.69 13.58 -34.45
C LEU A 792 -6.27 14.36 -33.28
N VAL A 793 -6.42 13.70 -32.11
CA VAL A 793 -6.84 14.29 -30.83
C VAL A 793 -5.66 14.82 -30.05
N GLY A 794 -4.54 14.12 -30.08
CA GLY A 794 -3.31 14.52 -29.42
C GLY A 794 -2.17 13.57 -29.70
N GLN A 795 -0.96 14.02 -29.38
CA GLN A 795 0.26 13.23 -29.54
C GLN A 795 1.27 13.57 -28.44
N THR A 796 2.15 12.61 -28.16
CA THR A 796 3.34 12.85 -27.34
C THR A 796 4.52 12.05 -27.88
N ARG A 797 5.74 12.57 -27.63
CA ARG A 797 6.97 11.84 -27.96
C ARG A 797 7.65 11.39 -26.69
N PHE A 798 8.34 10.26 -26.75
CA PHE A 798 9.11 9.71 -25.65
C PHE A 798 10.41 9.08 -26.16
N LEU A 799 11.37 8.90 -25.26
CA LEU A 799 12.71 8.46 -25.60
C LEU A 799 12.96 7.03 -25.11
N VAL A 800 13.46 6.18 -26.00
CA VAL A 800 14.04 4.88 -25.65
C VAL A 800 15.54 5.00 -25.86
N LEU A 801 16.33 4.87 -24.79
CA LEU A 801 17.80 4.99 -24.81
C LEU A 801 18.44 3.66 -25.20
N PRO A 802 19.57 3.67 -25.91
CA PRO A 802 20.31 2.46 -26.22
C PRO A 802 21.03 1.89 -24.99
N VAL A 803 21.37 0.60 -25.03
CA VAL A 803 22.25 -0.07 -24.07
C VAL A 803 23.71 0.17 -24.48
N VAL A 804 24.58 0.44 -23.50
CA VAL A 804 26.01 0.67 -23.75
C VAL A 804 26.78 -0.65 -23.71
N PRO A 805 27.71 -0.92 -24.67
CA PRO A 805 28.45 -2.18 -24.71
C PRO A 805 29.27 -2.53 -23.47
N ALA A 806 29.70 -1.53 -22.70
CA ALA A 806 30.48 -1.75 -21.47
C ALA A 806 29.74 -2.59 -20.42
N ALA A 807 28.41 -2.56 -20.41
CA ALA A 807 27.57 -3.30 -19.47
C ALA A 807 27.30 -4.76 -19.91
N VAL A 808 27.18 -5.03 -21.23
CA VAL A 808 26.66 -6.32 -21.75
C VAL A 808 27.55 -6.95 -22.85
N GLY A 809 28.62 -6.30 -23.24
CA GLY A 809 29.45 -6.67 -24.41
C GLY A 809 28.91 -6.11 -25.73
N ALA A 810 29.81 -5.96 -26.72
CA ALA A 810 29.50 -5.27 -27.97
C ALA A 810 28.44 -5.99 -28.82
N GLU A 811 28.51 -7.33 -28.91
CA GLU A 811 27.56 -8.12 -29.70
C GLU A 811 26.17 -8.11 -29.09
N ALA A 812 26.07 -8.32 -27.77
CA ALA A 812 24.79 -8.29 -27.05
C ALA A 812 24.16 -6.90 -27.08
N ALA A 813 24.94 -5.83 -26.98
CA ALA A 813 24.44 -4.46 -27.11
C ALA A 813 23.91 -4.19 -28.52
N ALA A 814 24.63 -4.62 -29.59
CA ALA A 814 24.17 -4.46 -30.96
C ALA A 814 22.88 -5.25 -31.26
N GLU A 815 22.74 -6.44 -30.72
CA GLU A 815 21.49 -7.23 -30.84
C GLU A 815 20.32 -6.52 -30.17
N VAL A 816 20.50 -6.00 -28.95
CA VAL A 816 19.44 -5.29 -28.20
C VAL A 816 19.11 -3.95 -28.85
N ASN A 817 20.09 -3.19 -29.30
CA ASN A 817 19.88 -1.88 -29.91
C ASN A 817 19.33 -1.96 -31.35
N GLY A 818 19.44 -3.10 -32.03
CA GLY A 818 18.87 -3.32 -33.35
C GLY A 818 17.34 -3.34 -33.41
N GLY A 819 16.69 -3.47 -32.27
CA GLY A 819 15.21 -3.60 -32.18
C GLY A 819 14.75 -5.04 -32.45
N PRO A 820 13.44 -5.29 -32.56
CA PRO A 820 12.90 -6.63 -32.73
C PRO A 820 13.19 -7.18 -34.15
N ARG A 821 13.44 -8.49 -34.24
CA ARG A 821 13.66 -9.22 -35.49
C ARG A 821 12.38 -9.39 -36.34
N GLY A 822 11.22 -8.95 -35.82
CA GLY A 822 9.90 -9.05 -36.44
C GLY A 822 8.97 -7.91 -36.04
N PRO A 823 7.67 -8.02 -36.25
CA PRO A 823 6.71 -7.02 -35.81
C PRO A 823 6.65 -7.00 -34.26
N TYR A 824 6.34 -5.83 -33.71
CA TYR A 824 6.21 -5.66 -32.25
C TYR A 824 5.01 -6.41 -31.64
N ILE A 825 3.95 -6.62 -32.44
CA ILE A 825 2.75 -7.37 -32.04
C ILE A 825 2.29 -8.25 -33.22
N ASP A 826 1.51 -9.32 -32.93
CA ASP A 826 0.99 -10.27 -33.93
C ASP A 826 -0.34 -9.82 -34.59
N HIS A 827 -0.59 -8.51 -34.69
CA HIS A 827 -1.81 -7.98 -35.29
C HIS A 827 -1.53 -7.33 -36.64
N ASP A 828 -2.47 -7.45 -37.60
CA ASP A 828 -2.41 -6.72 -38.86
C ASP A 828 -2.64 -5.23 -38.62
N LEU A 829 -1.62 -4.44 -38.86
CA LEU A 829 -1.62 -2.98 -38.70
C LEU A 829 -1.65 -2.23 -40.03
N SER A 830 -1.86 -2.93 -41.17
CA SER A 830 -1.81 -2.36 -42.52
C SER A 830 -2.78 -1.19 -42.71
N ARG A 831 -4.00 -1.27 -42.19
CA ARG A 831 -4.99 -0.16 -42.24
C ARG A 831 -4.51 1.07 -41.45
N VAL A 832 -3.86 0.89 -40.33
CA VAL A 832 -3.30 2.00 -39.53
C VAL A 832 -2.13 2.64 -40.25
N GLU A 833 -1.26 1.84 -40.88
CA GLU A 833 -0.15 2.32 -41.66
C GLU A 833 -0.61 3.12 -42.91
N GLU A 834 -1.67 2.69 -43.56
CA GLU A 834 -2.28 3.39 -44.68
C GLU A 834 -2.80 4.78 -44.25
N HIS A 835 -3.50 4.89 -43.10
CA HIS A 835 -3.98 6.17 -42.59
C HIS A 835 -2.85 7.14 -42.21
N LEU A 836 -1.69 6.62 -41.74
CA LEU A 836 -0.54 7.46 -41.44
C LEU A 836 0.22 7.97 -42.65
N GLY A 837 -0.01 7.38 -43.84
CA GLY A 837 0.50 7.85 -45.11
C GLY A 837 2.03 7.83 -45.28
N TYR A 838 2.75 6.99 -44.49
CA TYR A 838 4.21 6.87 -44.64
C TYR A 838 4.58 6.09 -45.89
N SER A 839 5.38 6.70 -46.80
CA SER A 839 5.85 6.01 -48.01
C SER A 839 6.77 4.83 -47.66
N ARG A 840 6.79 3.81 -48.52
CA ARG A 840 7.69 2.64 -48.33
C ARG A 840 9.16 3.04 -48.37
N GLU A 841 9.52 3.99 -49.24
CA GLU A 841 10.88 4.51 -49.42
C GLU A 841 11.33 5.23 -48.13
N THR A 842 10.49 6.12 -47.59
CA THR A 842 10.76 6.82 -46.34
C THR A 842 10.99 5.84 -45.20
N ARG A 843 10.12 4.82 -45.03
CA ARG A 843 10.25 3.79 -43.99
C ARG A 843 11.54 2.96 -44.18
N ALA A 844 11.86 2.57 -45.41
CA ALA A 844 13.10 1.81 -45.69
C ALA A 844 14.36 2.61 -45.35
N ALA A 845 14.41 3.87 -45.69
CA ALA A 845 15.53 4.76 -45.39
C ALA A 845 15.68 4.96 -43.87
N LEU A 846 14.58 5.24 -43.14
CA LEU A 846 14.59 5.42 -41.69
C LEU A 846 14.94 4.12 -40.96
N LYS A 847 14.49 2.97 -41.45
CA LYS A 847 14.88 1.67 -40.89
C LYS A 847 16.37 1.41 -41.06
N ALA A 848 16.92 1.65 -42.26
CA ALA A 848 18.36 1.51 -42.51
C ALA A 848 19.18 2.46 -41.62
N GLN A 849 18.72 3.68 -41.39
CA GLN A 849 19.34 4.62 -40.44
C GLN A 849 19.27 4.10 -39.03
N ALA A 850 18.13 3.63 -38.56
CA ALA A 850 17.95 3.10 -37.22
C ALA A 850 18.77 1.82 -36.99
N ASP A 851 18.89 0.95 -37.97
CA ASP A 851 19.76 -0.24 -37.92
C ASP A 851 21.25 0.16 -37.84
N THR A 852 21.66 1.26 -38.50
CA THR A 852 22.99 1.84 -38.41
C THR A 852 23.22 2.44 -37.02
N ASP A 853 22.28 3.21 -36.50
CA ASP A 853 22.35 3.82 -35.20
C ASP A 853 22.45 2.77 -34.06
N GLY A 854 21.72 1.66 -34.18
CA GLY A 854 21.79 0.54 -33.22
C GLY A 854 23.14 -0.19 -33.17
N ARG A 855 23.98 -0.04 -34.18
CA ARG A 855 25.35 -0.65 -34.23
C ARG A 855 26.45 0.31 -33.79
N ARG A 856 26.15 1.56 -33.46
CA ARG A 856 27.14 2.53 -32.96
C ARG A 856 27.80 2.06 -31.69
N THR A 857 29.08 2.35 -31.55
CA THR A 857 29.87 2.04 -30.37
C THR A 857 30.77 3.21 -29.98
N GLY A 858 31.33 3.20 -28.78
CA GLY A 858 32.26 4.21 -28.26
C GLY A 858 31.74 5.64 -28.45
N ARG A 859 32.60 6.54 -28.93
CA ARG A 859 32.28 7.98 -29.09
C ARG A 859 31.14 8.27 -30.10
N GLU A 860 30.87 7.38 -31.05
CA GLU A 860 29.74 7.57 -31.97
C GLU A 860 28.41 7.31 -31.26
N LEU A 861 28.37 6.29 -30.42
CA LEU A 861 27.21 6.00 -29.58
C LEU A 861 26.96 7.15 -28.61
N GLU A 862 28.00 7.64 -27.93
CA GLU A 862 27.89 8.78 -27.00
C GLU A 862 27.31 10.02 -27.70
N ARG A 863 27.82 10.39 -28.88
CA ARG A 863 27.32 11.54 -29.65
C ARG A 863 25.86 11.37 -30.04
N TRP A 864 25.46 10.16 -30.40
CA TRP A 864 24.07 9.88 -30.74
C TRP A 864 23.16 10.01 -29.52
N VAL A 865 23.56 9.44 -28.38
CA VAL A 865 22.82 9.58 -27.10
C VAL A 865 22.73 11.05 -26.68
N ASP A 866 23.81 11.81 -26.82
CA ASP A 866 23.84 13.25 -26.50
C ASP A 866 22.88 14.05 -27.38
N ALA A 867 22.76 13.71 -28.67
CA ALA A 867 21.79 14.32 -29.58
C ALA A 867 20.34 14.00 -29.17
N LEU A 868 20.06 12.73 -28.80
CA LEU A 868 18.74 12.31 -28.30
C LEU A 868 18.40 13.03 -26.99
N ILE A 869 19.32 13.07 -26.04
CA ILE A 869 19.11 13.75 -24.76
C ILE A 869 18.87 15.26 -24.98
N ALA A 870 19.63 15.91 -25.84
CA ALA A 870 19.47 17.35 -26.14
C ALA A 870 18.11 17.66 -26.81
N GLU A 871 17.51 16.69 -27.51
CA GLU A 871 16.16 16.84 -28.06
C GLU A 871 15.07 16.79 -26.98
N PHE A 872 15.24 15.97 -25.93
CA PHE A 872 14.23 15.74 -24.89
C PHE A 872 14.45 16.52 -23.61
N TRP A 873 15.66 17.07 -23.38
CA TRP A 873 16.04 17.78 -22.17
C TRP A 873 16.60 19.16 -22.46
N THR A 874 16.47 20.05 -21.49
CA THR A 874 16.98 21.41 -21.57
C THR A 874 17.80 21.73 -20.33
N PHE A 875 19.00 22.24 -20.52
CA PHE A 875 19.82 22.82 -19.45
C PHE A 875 19.17 24.11 -18.95
N ARG A 876 19.08 24.30 -17.64
CA ARG A 876 18.50 25.46 -16.97
C ARG A 876 19.52 26.31 -16.24
N GLY A 877 20.54 25.70 -15.65
CA GLY A 877 21.60 26.38 -14.93
C GLY A 877 22.56 25.43 -14.26
N ALA A 878 23.67 25.94 -13.80
CA ALA A 878 24.66 25.23 -12.99
C ALA A 878 25.14 26.11 -11.84
N CYS A 879 25.61 25.46 -10.75
CA CYS A 879 26.17 26.13 -9.59
C CYS A 879 27.37 25.33 -9.03
N SER A 880 28.24 25.98 -8.27
CA SER A 880 29.40 25.38 -7.60
C SER A 880 29.04 25.03 -6.16
N ILE A 881 29.31 23.76 -5.79
CA ILE A 881 29.23 23.27 -4.43
C ILE A 881 30.59 23.53 -3.79
N ARG A 882 30.68 24.51 -2.90
CA ARG A 882 31.93 24.81 -2.20
C ARG A 882 32.13 23.86 -1.02
N GLY A 883 33.14 22.97 -1.10
CA GLY A 883 33.67 22.32 0.08
C GLY A 883 34.48 23.32 0.93
N GLY A 884 34.37 23.25 2.26
CA GLY A 884 35.15 24.11 3.14
C GLY A 884 36.67 24.07 2.81
N ASP A 885 37.33 25.22 2.87
CA ASP A 885 38.78 25.43 2.77
C ASP A 885 39.48 25.18 1.42
N ALA A 886 38.82 25.12 0.31
CA ALA A 886 39.46 25.14 -0.99
C ALA A 886 39.71 26.58 -1.46
N ALA A 887 40.70 27.22 -0.88
CA ALA A 887 41.33 28.42 -1.46
C ALA A 887 42.20 28.05 -2.67
N GLU A 888 41.99 28.74 -3.79
CA GLU A 888 43.02 29.11 -4.79
C GLU A 888 43.48 28.12 -5.87
N ASP A 889 42.96 26.94 -6.08
CA ASP A 889 43.29 26.21 -7.33
C ASP A 889 42.15 26.21 -8.37
N ASP A 890 41.50 27.39 -8.53
CA ASP A 890 40.42 27.59 -9.53
C ASP A 890 40.99 27.97 -10.90
N ARG A 891 41.70 27.00 -11.54
CA ARG A 891 42.18 27.15 -12.93
C ARG A 891 41.11 27.03 -13.97
N CYS A 892 39.85 26.82 -13.52
CA CYS A 892 38.68 26.76 -14.38
C CYS A 892 37.77 27.97 -14.11
N GLY A 893 38.06 29.10 -14.70
CA GLY A 893 37.45 30.41 -14.43
C GLY A 893 35.99 30.63 -14.82
N ALA A 894 35.11 29.65 -14.67
CA ALA A 894 33.66 29.85 -14.75
C ALA A 894 33.16 30.35 -13.41
N ARG A 895 32.69 31.60 -13.34
CA ARG A 895 32.05 32.16 -12.15
C ARG A 895 30.63 31.60 -12.01
N LEU A 896 30.55 30.30 -11.66
CA LEU A 896 29.24 29.74 -11.30
C LEU A 896 28.78 30.33 -9.96
N PRO A 897 27.48 30.59 -9.80
CA PRO A 897 26.94 30.99 -8.51
C PRO A 897 27.14 29.86 -7.51
N ALA A 898 27.31 30.18 -6.23
CA ALA A 898 27.32 29.18 -5.18
C ALA A 898 25.97 28.50 -5.12
N CYS A 899 25.92 27.16 -5.00
CA CYS A 899 24.69 26.38 -4.96
C CYS A 899 23.74 26.79 -3.82
N GLU A 900 24.29 27.18 -2.67
CA GLU A 900 23.54 27.70 -1.53
C GLU A 900 22.68 28.94 -1.84
N LYS A 901 23.08 29.74 -2.87
CA LYS A 901 22.38 30.95 -3.28
C LYS A 901 21.37 30.74 -4.40
N THR A 902 21.19 29.51 -4.87
CA THR A 902 20.25 29.17 -5.93
C THR A 902 18.94 28.63 -5.33
N GLU A 903 17.79 28.96 -5.94
CA GLU A 903 16.48 28.48 -5.49
C GLU A 903 16.26 26.98 -5.75
N TRP A 904 16.92 26.43 -6.78
CA TRP A 904 16.70 25.07 -7.29
C TRP A 904 17.72 24.04 -6.80
N SER A 905 18.91 24.45 -6.35
CA SER A 905 19.96 23.51 -5.94
C SER A 905 19.56 22.67 -4.73
N SER A 906 20.02 21.42 -4.71
CA SER A 906 19.85 20.55 -3.55
C SER A 906 20.64 21.03 -2.31
N PHE A 907 21.54 21.97 -2.50
CA PHE A 907 22.36 22.66 -1.48
C PHE A 907 21.83 24.06 -1.15
N SER A 908 20.69 24.49 -1.70
CA SER A 908 20.13 25.81 -1.37
C SER A 908 19.80 25.92 0.12
N TYR A 909 19.83 27.15 0.65
CA TYR A 909 19.48 27.39 2.05
C TYR A 909 18.06 26.89 2.40
N GLU A 910 17.11 27.05 1.50
CA GLU A 910 15.74 26.54 1.65
C GLU A 910 15.63 25.02 1.61
N ALA A 911 16.66 24.36 1.07
CA ALA A 911 16.70 22.90 1.00
C ALA A 911 17.06 22.24 2.34
N THR A 912 17.65 22.97 3.28
CA THR A 912 18.14 22.41 4.54
C THR A 912 17.02 22.30 5.58
N VAL A 913 16.77 21.09 6.06
CA VAL A 913 15.87 20.82 7.21
C VAL A 913 16.76 20.64 8.45
N GLN A 914 16.73 21.62 9.35
CA GLN A 914 17.44 21.49 10.62
C GLN A 914 16.58 20.75 11.64
N VAL A 915 17.13 19.70 12.26
CA VAL A 915 16.57 18.98 13.40
C VAL A 915 17.38 19.30 14.63
N GLY A 916 16.71 19.62 15.75
CA GLY A 916 17.35 20.00 17.00
C GLY A 916 16.70 21.24 17.61
N PRO A 917 17.15 21.68 18.81
CA PRO A 917 16.72 22.95 19.37
C PRO A 917 17.08 24.12 18.42
N ALA A 918 16.19 25.12 18.34
CA ALA A 918 16.48 26.31 17.56
C ALA A 918 17.81 26.91 18.07
N PRO A 919 18.69 27.43 17.19
CA PRO A 919 19.88 28.15 17.65
C PRO A 919 19.40 29.31 18.52
N THR A 920 19.93 29.35 19.77
CA THR A 920 19.68 30.39 20.78
C THR A 920 20.15 31.75 20.31
#